data_71ac4b4d7b35f33c751f72ea022e85ea
#
_entry.id   71ac4b4d7b35f33c751f72ea022e85ea
#
_cell.length_a   1.000
_cell.length_b   1.000
_cell.length_c   1.000
_cell.angle_alpha   90.00
_cell.angle_beta   90.00
_cell.angle_gamma   90.00
#
_symmetry.space_group_name_H-M   'P 1'
#
loop_
_entity.id
_entity.type
_entity.pdbx_description
1 polymer ?
#
loop_
_entity_poly.entity_id
_entity_poly.type
_entity_poly.pdbx_seq_one_letter_code
_entity_poly.pdbx_strand_id
1 'polypeptide(L)'
;MKIRICATFMLFLFIWLHPYWTFAKGEEAKERVVSLVYDDSGSMRNNDRWKYANYALQSLVALLDEKDTFSYVPMSKPNNPLNISLTKDKRQTEIEGIGAWKTYLNTPFSAVETAMQSIKKEADIDGKREFWLIVLTDGAFNDLEKDKVGGKEQITKQLTDFKKEMDVKKISLHPILITMEEDLGQQEKEQLNTFKEIWKKEINGVTMPSSGEDGIVKSVNQVAALVANRDPFSSVESIVKTKVVGKKVEITTPFPLKRMTLVRQSPSLSNYQVTQISKPLQLQSSFSIHAPGEAKLFGNIVHISTENQEVIKPGTYTIEVDRDIEKEGLQVLVEPALNYTVSTYDKDDNSQKNVEQMYEGVTAVIEAKPTELPIQSSYFQAEVEIDGKQYPMKWNDKRHVFYYETKIGKGLVRGKVHMNIKGFYRQTKEFKIETTEKPKLSLQTVTKDYEEKVTNLENSKPFILQPKLDGKLMTEGAVKKLLISTGVTSKQSINYEIKQRGNQIYVYPRPYYSDTFNFTDTGTVEATIVIQDAKLQEVKKQISLHIQSAPFYEKYALIFKFVIPITLLLLVVGIIVLGWIVRPRFHRKALLYYEWDQEVAKDWLYQSEPELLRNKWWKHYFGIPFRAERKTVQSVTFIAKKGSKSVFVAKESQVVGMIIDGMFITEEEVGMEHKTLYPNELLLIDRGYGKEIYKYECE
;
A
#
# COMPACT_ATOMS: atom_id res chain seq x y z
N MET A 1 -47.55 17.84 32.66
CA MET A 1 -47.26 18.43 31.32
C MET A 1 -45.75 18.74 31.06
N LYS A 2 -44.94 19.01 32.08
CA LYS A 2 -43.51 19.32 31.93
C LYS A 2 -42.60 18.13 31.58
N ILE A 3 -42.95 16.91 31.91
CA ILE A 3 -42.15 15.69 31.64
C ILE A 3 -42.25 15.22 30.17
N ARG A 4 -43.38 15.46 29.49
CA ARG A 4 -43.55 15.09 28.07
C ARG A 4 -42.77 16.01 27.10
N ILE A 5 -42.53 17.27 27.47
CA ILE A 5 -41.78 18.22 26.65
C ILE A 5 -40.27 17.91 26.67
N CYS A 6 -39.71 17.47 27.81
CA CYS A 6 -38.32 17.04 27.91
C CYS A 6 -38.01 15.77 27.12
N ALA A 7 -38.94 14.79 27.08
CA ALA A 7 -38.75 13.55 26.34
C ALA A 7 -38.75 13.79 24.81
N THR A 8 -39.61 14.70 24.33
CA THR A 8 -39.69 15.06 22.91
C THR A 8 -38.47 15.87 22.47
N PHE A 9 -37.94 16.73 23.35
CA PHE A 9 -36.72 17.50 23.07
C PHE A 9 -35.46 16.61 23.09
N MET A 10 -35.37 15.63 23.98
CA MET A 10 -34.30 14.61 23.95
C MET A 10 -34.36 13.72 22.72
N LEU A 11 -35.55 13.34 22.25
CA LEU A 11 -35.70 12.54 21.03
C LEU A 11 -35.28 13.35 19.78
N PHE A 12 -35.58 14.66 19.73
CA PHE A 12 -35.15 15.55 18.67
C PHE A 12 -33.62 15.81 18.69
N LEU A 13 -33.00 15.91 19.86
CA LEU A 13 -31.55 16.03 20.02
C LEU A 13 -30.82 14.73 19.62
N PHE A 14 -31.44 13.56 19.88
CA PHE A 14 -30.85 12.28 19.45
C PHE A 14 -30.91 12.08 17.93
N ILE A 15 -31.91 12.66 17.24
CA ILE A 15 -32.00 12.61 15.77
C ILE A 15 -31.00 13.59 15.13
N TRP A 16 -30.64 14.71 15.82
CA TRP A 16 -29.65 15.67 15.31
C TRP A 16 -28.20 15.32 15.66
N LEU A 17 -27.98 14.45 16.64
CA LEU A 17 -26.64 13.98 17.05
C LEU A 17 -26.24 12.64 16.45
N HIS A 18 -27.11 11.99 15.68
CA HIS A 18 -26.66 10.91 14.81
C HIS A 18 -25.96 11.59 13.61
N PRO A 19 -24.63 11.49 13.50
CA PRO A 19 -24.02 11.77 12.22
C PRO A 19 -24.75 10.85 11.24
N TYR A 20 -25.37 11.42 10.23
CA TYR A 20 -25.76 10.67 9.05
C TYR A 20 -24.49 9.96 8.62
N TRP A 21 -24.41 8.68 8.91
CA TRP A 21 -23.51 7.78 8.22
C TRP A 21 -24.04 7.75 6.79
N THR A 22 -23.73 8.79 6.03
CA THR A 22 -23.62 8.64 4.61
C THR A 22 -22.52 7.61 4.45
N PHE A 23 -22.94 6.34 4.30
CA PHE A 23 -22.11 5.34 3.67
C PHE A 23 -21.60 6.06 2.43
N ALA A 24 -20.30 6.37 2.39
CA ALA A 24 -19.68 6.81 1.19
C ALA A 24 -20.02 5.70 0.20
N LYS A 25 -20.91 6.01 -0.77
CA LYS A 25 -21.19 5.15 -1.89
C LYS A 25 -19.80 4.85 -2.44
N GLY A 26 -19.34 3.59 -2.31
CA GLY A 26 -18.03 3.21 -2.80
C GLY A 26 -17.95 3.73 -4.22
N GLU A 27 -16.82 4.30 -4.63
CA GLU A 27 -16.64 4.73 -6.02
C GLU A 27 -17.07 3.55 -6.88
N GLU A 28 -18.17 3.73 -7.61
CA GLU A 28 -18.68 2.69 -8.53
C GLU A 28 -17.53 2.33 -9.44
N ALA A 29 -17.35 1.02 -9.72
CA ALA A 29 -16.35 0.57 -10.67
C ALA A 29 -16.50 1.42 -11.93
N LYS A 30 -15.41 2.02 -12.39
CA LYS A 30 -15.46 2.88 -13.59
C LYS A 30 -16.02 2.07 -14.72
N GLU A 31 -17.02 2.61 -15.41
CA GLU A 31 -17.55 2.02 -16.62
C GLU A 31 -16.44 1.94 -17.67
N ARG A 32 -16.44 0.88 -18.44
CA ARG A 32 -15.43 0.63 -19.48
C ARG A 32 -16.05 0.88 -20.85
N VAL A 33 -15.28 1.53 -21.70
CA VAL A 33 -15.59 1.68 -23.13
C VAL A 33 -14.58 0.84 -23.89
N VAL A 34 -15.03 -0.25 -24.47
CA VAL A 34 -14.20 -1.16 -25.23
C VAL A 34 -14.51 -0.98 -26.71
N SER A 35 -13.50 -0.62 -27.50
CA SER A 35 -13.56 -0.61 -28.96
C SER A 35 -12.56 -1.63 -29.49
N LEU A 36 -13.08 -2.67 -30.13
CA LEU A 36 -12.28 -3.78 -30.66
C LEU A 36 -12.25 -3.73 -32.18
N VAL A 37 -11.05 -3.78 -32.75
CA VAL A 37 -10.83 -4.02 -34.17
C VAL A 37 -10.71 -5.52 -34.41
N TYR A 38 -11.55 -6.05 -35.27
CA TYR A 38 -11.63 -7.47 -35.57
C TYR A 38 -11.16 -7.73 -36.99
N ASP A 39 -10.12 -8.54 -37.12
CA ASP A 39 -9.60 -8.95 -38.42
C ASP A 39 -10.43 -10.09 -39.00
N ASP A 40 -11.19 -9.79 -40.03
CA ASP A 40 -11.98 -10.72 -40.84
C ASP A 40 -11.39 -10.88 -42.26
N SER A 41 -10.09 -10.66 -42.41
CA SER A 41 -9.36 -10.77 -43.68
C SER A 41 -9.20 -12.22 -44.17
N GLY A 42 -8.73 -12.36 -45.42
CA GLY A 42 -8.53 -13.66 -46.08
C GLY A 42 -7.44 -14.51 -45.37
N SER A 43 -6.39 -13.88 -44.83
CA SER A 43 -5.30 -14.57 -44.15
C SER A 43 -5.75 -15.26 -42.86
N MET A 44 -6.79 -14.77 -42.23
CA MET A 44 -7.39 -15.38 -41.06
C MET A 44 -7.97 -16.78 -41.28
N ARG A 45 -8.14 -17.21 -42.53
CA ARG A 45 -8.53 -18.57 -42.86
C ARG A 45 -7.42 -19.61 -42.61
N ASN A 46 -6.18 -19.15 -42.67
CA ASN A 46 -5.04 -20.03 -42.50
C ASN A 46 -5.05 -20.58 -41.07
N ASN A 47 -4.93 -21.89 -40.92
CA ASN A 47 -4.92 -22.59 -39.63
C ASN A 47 -6.11 -22.26 -38.71
N ASP A 48 -7.29 -21.98 -39.34
CA ASP A 48 -8.53 -21.68 -38.60
C ASP A 48 -8.44 -20.52 -37.63
N ARG A 49 -7.52 -19.59 -37.82
CA ARG A 49 -7.31 -18.42 -36.95
C ARG A 49 -8.61 -17.65 -36.67
N TRP A 50 -9.47 -17.51 -37.68
CA TRP A 50 -10.77 -16.87 -37.57
C TRP A 50 -11.69 -17.53 -36.53
N LYS A 51 -11.62 -18.88 -36.38
CA LYS A 51 -12.40 -19.59 -35.36
C LYS A 51 -11.99 -19.20 -33.97
N TYR A 52 -10.68 -19.11 -33.72
CA TYR A 52 -10.13 -18.69 -32.45
C TYR A 52 -10.35 -17.20 -32.15
N ALA A 53 -10.22 -16.34 -33.16
CA ALA A 53 -10.53 -14.93 -33.06
C ALA A 53 -12.00 -14.68 -32.71
N ASN A 54 -12.90 -15.44 -33.33
CA ASN A 54 -14.33 -15.41 -33.04
C ASN A 54 -14.64 -15.84 -31.60
N TYR A 55 -14.02 -16.94 -31.15
CA TYR A 55 -14.13 -17.38 -29.77
C TYR A 55 -13.61 -16.33 -28.79
N ALA A 56 -12.51 -15.67 -29.10
CA ALA A 56 -11.95 -14.58 -28.29
C ALA A 56 -12.93 -13.42 -28.15
N LEU A 57 -13.55 -13.01 -29.26
CA LEU A 57 -14.52 -11.94 -29.28
C LEU A 57 -15.77 -12.27 -28.44
N GLN A 58 -16.33 -13.46 -28.63
CA GLN A 58 -17.45 -13.96 -27.82
C GLN A 58 -17.09 -13.96 -26.32
N SER A 59 -15.89 -14.43 -25.97
CA SER A 59 -15.41 -14.48 -24.59
C SER A 59 -15.29 -13.08 -23.98
N LEU A 60 -14.76 -12.11 -24.71
CA LEU A 60 -14.68 -10.73 -24.27
C LEU A 60 -16.06 -10.15 -23.96
N VAL A 61 -17.02 -10.34 -24.88
CA VAL A 61 -18.41 -9.88 -24.70
C VAL A 61 -19.06 -10.52 -23.48
N ALA A 62 -18.84 -11.81 -23.26
CA ALA A 62 -19.37 -12.52 -22.11
C ALA A 62 -18.76 -12.07 -20.78
N LEU A 63 -17.51 -11.62 -20.76
CA LEU A 63 -16.77 -11.20 -19.55
C LEU A 63 -17.05 -9.76 -19.10
N LEU A 64 -17.52 -8.88 -19.99
CA LEU A 64 -17.82 -7.48 -19.69
C LEU A 64 -19.02 -7.34 -18.75
N ASP A 65 -19.15 -6.17 -18.11
CA ASP A 65 -20.29 -5.83 -17.25
C ASP A 65 -21.45 -5.25 -18.08
N GLU A 66 -22.67 -5.23 -17.52
CA GLU A 66 -23.82 -4.59 -18.19
C GLU A 66 -23.68 -3.07 -18.33
N LYS A 67 -22.89 -2.46 -17.46
CA LYS A 67 -22.60 -1.01 -17.48
C LYS A 67 -21.52 -0.64 -18.49
N ASP A 68 -20.77 -1.61 -18.99
CA ASP A 68 -19.73 -1.36 -19.96
C ASP A 68 -20.32 -1.10 -21.35
N THR A 69 -19.59 -0.40 -22.19
CA THR A 69 -19.92 -0.19 -23.60
C THR A 69 -18.97 -1.00 -24.46
N PHE A 70 -19.51 -1.79 -25.39
CA PHE A 70 -18.69 -2.57 -26.30
C PHE A 70 -19.07 -2.30 -27.76
N SER A 71 -18.08 -1.94 -28.56
CA SER A 71 -18.19 -1.84 -30.01
C SER A 71 -17.08 -2.62 -30.68
N TYR A 72 -17.36 -3.17 -31.88
CA TYR A 72 -16.30 -3.73 -32.68
C TYR A 72 -16.35 -3.21 -34.13
N VAL A 73 -15.19 -3.12 -34.74
CA VAL A 73 -14.99 -2.67 -36.11
C VAL A 73 -14.39 -3.82 -36.90
N PRO A 74 -15.16 -4.49 -37.77
CA PRO A 74 -14.60 -5.49 -38.69
C PRO A 74 -13.74 -4.80 -39.74
N MET A 75 -12.56 -5.32 -40.04
CA MET A 75 -11.65 -4.74 -41.02
C MET A 75 -12.25 -4.72 -42.45
N SER A 76 -13.15 -5.65 -42.75
CA SER A 76 -13.93 -5.67 -44.00
C SER A 76 -14.89 -4.47 -44.16
N LYS A 77 -15.30 -3.88 -43.05
CA LYS A 77 -16.21 -2.72 -43.03
C LYS A 77 -15.67 -1.64 -42.10
N PRO A 78 -14.51 -1.07 -42.41
CA PRO A 78 -13.75 -0.25 -41.47
C PRO A 78 -14.50 1.01 -41.01
N ASN A 79 -15.49 1.49 -41.80
CA ASN A 79 -16.25 2.71 -41.48
C ASN A 79 -17.60 2.44 -40.78
N ASN A 80 -17.86 1.19 -40.38
CA ASN A 80 -19.14 0.78 -39.79
C ASN A 80 -18.95 0.07 -38.46
N PRO A 81 -18.71 0.78 -37.35
CA PRO A 81 -18.62 0.16 -36.04
C PRO A 81 -19.97 -0.45 -35.66
N LEU A 82 -19.93 -1.64 -35.13
CA LEU A 82 -21.08 -2.40 -34.64
C LEU A 82 -21.12 -2.37 -33.11
N ASN A 83 -22.23 -1.89 -32.55
CA ASN A 83 -22.42 -1.85 -31.11
C ASN A 83 -23.09 -3.17 -30.65
N ILE A 84 -22.54 -3.76 -29.62
CA ILE A 84 -23.03 -5.00 -28.98
C ILE A 84 -23.76 -4.63 -27.68
N SER A 85 -24.97 -5.13 -27.53
CA SER A 85 -25.73 -4.96 -26.30
C SER A 85 -25.20 -5.89 -25.21
N LEU A 86 -24.77 -5.31 -24.09
CA LEU A 86 -24.27 -6.05 -22.93
C LEU A 86 -25.37 -6.31 -21.87
N THR A 87 -26.62 -5.97 -22.16
CA THR A 87 -27.74 -6.28 -21.26
C THR A 87 -27.96 -7.79 -21.16
N LYS A 88 -28.32 -8.26 -19.96
CA LYS A 88 -28.43 -9.69 -19.64
C LYS A 88 -29.35 -10.46 -20.58
N ASP A 89 -30.46 -9.87 -20.98
CA ASP A 89 -31.49 -10.44 -21.86
C ASP A 89 -31.03 -10.57 -23.31
N LYS A 90 -30.16 -9.70 -23.80
CA LYS A 90 -29.72 -9.67 -25.20
C LYS A 90 -28.34 -10.26 -25.42
N ARG A 91 -27.49 -10.28 -24.39
CA ARG A 91 -26.07 -10.63 -24.51
C ARG A 91 -25.83 -12.01 -25.11
N GLN A 92 -26.61 -13.02 -24.72
CA GLN A 92 -26.45 -14.37 -25.30
C GLN A 92 -26.76 -14.35 -26.81
N THR A 93 -27.80 -13.64 -27.24
CA THR A 93 -28.13 -13.49 -28.67
C THR A 93 -27.03 -12.73 -29.42
N GLU A 94 -26.45 -11.71 -28.81
CA GLU A 94 -25.32 -10.99 -29.40
C GLU A 94 -24.08 -11.90 -29.52
N ILE A 95 -23.78 -12.71 -28.51
CA ILE A 95 -22.69 -13.69 -28.53
C ILE A 95 -22.91 -14.71 -29.66
N GLU A 96 -24.12 -15.21 -29.81
CA GLU A 96 -24.50 -16.13 -30.90
C GLU A 96 -24.44 -15.48 -32.29
N GLY A 97 -24.77 -14.20 -32.37
CA GLY A 97 -24.67 -13.40 -33.57
C GLY A 97 -23.24 -13.07 -34.01
N ILE A 98 -22.28 -13.12 -33.08
CA ILE A 98 -20.85 -13.01 -33.37
C ILE A 98 -20.42 -14.30 -34.04
N GLY A 99 -20.43 -14.44 -35.31
CA GLY A 99 -19.98 -15.72 -35.83
C GLY A 99 -20.13 -15.91 -37.31
N ALA A 100 -20.75 -15.01 -38.02
CA ALA A 100 -20.79 -15.10 -39.49
C ALA A 100 -19.40 -14.72 -40.02
N TRP A 101 -18.51 -15.71 -40.13
CA TRP A 101 -17.24 -15.54 -40.83
C TRP A 101 -17.47 -15.09 -42.26
N LYS A 102 -16.80 -13.97 -42.66
CA LYS A 102 -16.76 -13.49 -44.02
C LYS A 102 -15.32 -13.24 -44.42
N THR A 103 -14.93 -13.71 -45.59
CA THR A 103 -13.61 -13.53 -46.15
C THR A 103 -13.57 -12.22 -46.96
N TYR A 104 -12.59 -11.38 -46.63
CA TYR A 104 -12.26 -10.21 -47.38
C TYR A 104 -10.77 -10.23 -47.75
N LEU A 105 -10.36 -9.47 -48.73
CA LEU A 105 -8.97 -9.48 -49.21
C LEU A 105 -8.06 -8.47 -48.45
N ASN A 106 -8.63 -7.46 -47.85
CA ASN A 106 -7.90 -6.28 -47.35
C ASN A 106 -7.93 -6.20 -45.83
N THR A 107 -6.79 -5.78 -45.26
CA THR A 107 -6.61 -5.50 -43.84
C THR A 107 -6.26 -4.00 -43.67
N PRO A 108 -7.21 -3.06 -43.81
CA PRO A 108 -6.91 -1.65 -43.80
C PRO A 108 -6.73 -1.13 -42.37
N PHE A 109 -5.76 -0.24 -42.18
CA PHE A 109 -5.55 0.46 -40.90
C PHE A 109 -6.73 1.37 -40.54
N SER A 110 -7.53 1.81 -41.53
CA SER A 110 -8.72 2.63 -41.30
C SER A 110 -9.72 2.04 -40.29
N ALA A 111 -9.75 0.72 -40.09
CA ALA A 111 -10.54 0.10 -39.03
C ALA A 111 -10.04 0.52 -37.63
N VAL A 112 -8.72 0.62 -37.43
CA VAL A 112 -8.12 1.12 -36.18
C VAL A 112 -8.43 2.60 -35.99
N GLU A 113 -8.39 3.37 -37.08
CA GLU A 113 -8.79 4.82 -37.07
C GLU A 113 -10.24 4.97 -36.60
N THR A 114 -11.16 4.17 -37.13
CA THR A 114 -12.58 4.21 -36.75
C THR A 114 -12.76 3.83 -35.26
N ALA A 115 -12.05 2.83 -34.76
CA ALA A 115 -12.09 2.47 -33.37
C ALA A 115 -11.54 3.60 -32.45
N MET A 116 -10.44 4.26 -32.87
CA MET A 116 -9.92 5.44 -32.20
C MET A 116 -10.90 6.61 -32.16
N GLN A 117 -11.60 6.84 -33.28
CA GLN A 117 -12.66 7.86 -33.40
C GLN A 117 -13.84 7.57 -32.46
N SER A 118 -14.25 6.30 -32.37
CA SER A 118 -15.31 5.88 -31.46
C SER A 118 -14.91 6.13 -30.00
N ILE A 119 -13.68 5.83 -29.62
CA ILE A 119 -13.13 6.14 -28.29
C ILE A 119 -13.12 7.66 -28.05
N LYS A 120 -12.66 8.46 -28.99
CA LYS A 120 -12.65 9.93 -28.84
C LYS A 120 -14.06 10.48 -28.58
N LYS A 121 -15.03 10.02 -29.34
CA LYS A 121 -16.43 10.42 -29.18
C LYS A 121 -16.99 10.08 -27.80
N GLU A 122 -16.73 8.87 -27.30
CA GLU A 122 -17.17 8.46 -26.00
C GLU A 122 -16.40 9.18 -24.87
N ALA A 123 -15.12 9.47 -25.07
CA ALA A 123 -14.31 10.24 -24.13
C ALA A 123 -14.76 11.70 -24.00
N ASP A 124 -15.31 12.28 -25.07
CA ASP A 124 -15.91 13.63 -25.04
C ASP A 124 -17.22 13.65 -24.23
N ILE A 125 -17.95 12.54 -24.17
CA ILE A 125 -19.19 12.41 -23.38
C ILE A 125 -18.84 12.25 -21.88
N ASP A 126 -17.97 11.29 -21.54
CA ASP A 126 -17.50 11.06 -20.17
C ASP A 126 -16.08 10.53 -20.13
N GLY A 127 -15.13 11.42 -19.92
CA GLY A 127 -13.71 11.12 -19.83
C GLY A 127 -13.27 10.41 -18.53
N LYS A 128 -14.16 10.18 -17.57
CA LYS A 128 -13.85 9.50 -16.32
C LYS A 128 -13.87 7.98 -16.46
N ARG A 129 -14.47 7.44 -17.52
CA ARG A 129 -14.50 6.01 -17.84
C ARG A 129 -13.12 5.49 -18.22
N GLU A 130 -12.95 4.17 -18.26
CA GLU A 130 -11.75 3.51 -18.75
C GLU A 130 -11.93 3.12 -20.20
N PHE A 131 -10.97 3.46 -21.04
CA PHE A 131 -11.06 3.27 -22.50
C PHE A 131 -10.08 2.18 -22.94
N TRP A 132 -10.61 1.18 -23.65
CA TRP A 132 -9.87 0.02 -24.12
C TRP A 132 -9.89 -0.03 -25.64
N LEU A 133 -8.71 0.11 -26.27
CA LEU A 133 -8.53 -0.09 -27.70
C LEU A 133 -7.90 -1.46 -27.91
N ILE A 134 -8.67 -2.42 -28.40
CA ILE A 134 -8.20 -3.77 -28.61
C ILE A 134 -8.12 -4.02 -30.12
N VAL A 135 -6.98 -4.47 -30.62
CA VAL A 135 -6.79 -4.90 -32.01
C VAL A 135 -6.50 -6.39 -32.02
N LEU A 136 -7.34 -7.16 -32.70
CA LEU A 136 -7.18 -8.59 -32.87
C LEU A 136 -6.94 -8.87 -34.35
N THR A 137 -5.71 -9.31 -34.70
CA THR A 137 -5.27 -9.45 -36.08
C THR A 137 -4.15 -10.49 -36.24
N ASP A 138 -3.96 -11.03 -37.43
CA ASP A 138 -2.74 -11.76 -37.79
C ASP A 138 -1.63 -10.81 -38.31
N GLY A 139 -1.92 -9.51 -38.42
CA GLY A 139 -0.94 -8.43 -38.47
C GLY A 139 -0.49 -7.92 -39.81
N ALA A 140 -1.01 -8.46 -40.91
CA ALA A 140 -0.67 -8.00 -42.25
C ALA A 140 -1.52 -6.77 -42.68
N PHE A 141 -1.20 -5.59 -42.13
CA PHE A 141 -1.86 -4.38 -42.64
C PHE A 141 -1.38 -4.03 -44.04
N ASN A 142 -2.32 -3.88 -44.98
CA ASN A 142 -2.02 -3.48 -46.35
C ASN A 142 -1.28 -2.13 -46.44
N ASP A 143 -1.51 -1.25 -45.46
CA ASP A 143 -0.85 0.04 -45.38
C ASP A 143 0.66 -0.05 -45.03
N LEU A 144 1.14 -1.21 -44.61
CA LEU A 144 2.56 -1.51 -44.32
C LEU A 144 3.24 -2.33 -45.41
N GLU A 145 2.58 -2.53 -46.57
CA GLU A 145 3.18 -3.18 -47.72
C GLU A 145 4.36 -2.34 -48.29
N LYS A 146 5.39 -3.03 -48.79
CA LYS A 146 6.65 -2.38 -49.24
C LYS A 146 6.47 -1.36 -50.39
N ASP A 147 5.44 -1.52 -51.17
CA ASP A 147 5.08 -0.65 -52.32
C ASP A 147 4.27 0.58 -51.89
N LYS A 148 3.76 0.61 -50.66
CA LYS A 148 3.00 1.77 -50.15
C LYS A 148 3.91 2.76 -49.45
N VAL A 149 4.32 3.79 -50.21
CA VAL A 149 5.16 4.88 -49.70
C VAL A 149 4.38 5.69 -48.68
N GLY A 150 4.94 5.87 -47.47
CA GLY A 150 4.40 6.72 -46.41
C GLY A 150 3.39 6.06 -45.48
N GLY A 151 3.01 4.80 -45.68
CA GLY A 151 2.02 4.14 -44.83
C GLY A 151 2.46 3.98 -43.38
N LYS A 152 3.72 3.63 -43.17
CA LYS A 152 4.33 3.55 -41.86
C LYS A 152 4.29 4.87 -41.10
N GLU A 153 4.68 5.96 -41.75
CA GLU A 153 4.71 7.32 -41.23
C GLU A 153 3.30 7.79 -40.86
N GLN A 154 2.34 7.48 -41.72
CA GLN A 154 0.93 7.82 -41.51
C GLN A 154 0.38 7.11 -40.27
N ILE A 155 0.56 5.79 -40.17
CA ILE A 155 0.14 4.99 -39.00
C ILE A 155 0.80 5.53 -37.72
N THR A 156 2.12 5.76 -37.76
CA THR A 156 2.87 6.32 -36.62
C THR A 156 2.29 7.64 -36.17
N LYS A 157 2.05 8.58 -37.13
CA LYS A 157 1.48 9.87 -36.82
C LYS A 157 0.08 9.78 -36.21
N GLN A 158 -0.77 8.96 -36.78
CA GLN A 158 -2.16 8.81 -36.31
C GLN A 158 -2.23 8.24 -34.87
N LEU A 159 -1.41 7.23 -34.55
CA LEU A 159 -1.33 6.68 -33.20
C LEU A 159 -0.73 7.70 -32.22
N THR A 160 0.31 8.43 -32.63
CA THR A 160 0.93 9.47 -31.79
C THR A 160 -0.05 10.61 -31.50
N ASP A 161 -0.75 11.09 -32.50
CA ASP A 161 -1.74 12.19 -32.37
C ASP A 161 -2.93 11.74 -31.49
N PHE A 162 -3.40 10.51 -31.66
CA PHE A 162 -4.43 9.94 -30.82
C PHE A 162 -3.98 9.85 -29.34
N LYS A 163 -2.80 9.29 -29.09
CA LYS A 163 -2.27 9.19 -27.72
C LYS A 163 -2.10 10.55 -27.07
N LYS A 164 -1.52 11.51 -27.81
CA LYS A 164 -1.35 12.89 -27.33
C LYS A 164 -2.69 13.54 -26.95
N GLU A 165 -3.72 13.34 -27.76
CA GLU A 165 -5.06 13.85 -27.45
C GLU A 165 -5.64 13.22 -26.18
N MET A 166 -5.52 11.90 -26.02
CA MET A 166 -5.96 11.20 -24.81
C MET A 166 -5.20 11.68 -23.56
N ASP A 167 -3.90 11.90 -23.68
CA ASP A 167 -3.06 12.38 -22.58
C ASP A 167 -3.42 13.82 -22.16
N VAL A 168 -3.65 14.70 -23.12
CA VAL A 168 -4.10 16.10 -22.87
C VAL A 168 -5.43 16.11 -22.14
N LYS A 169 -6.36 15.26 -22.53
CA LYS A 169 -7.68 15.08 -21.89
C LYS A 169 -7.60 14.27 -20.58
N LYS A 170 -6.43 13.73 -20.22
CA LYS A 170 -6.21 12.85 -19.06
C LYS A 170 -7.10 11.60 -19.07
N ILE A 171 -7.33 11.05 -20.24
CA ILE A 171 -8.13 9.84 -20.44
C ILE A 171 -7.30 8.59 -20.08
N SER A 172 -7.89 7.69 -19.34
CA SER A 172 -7.29 6.39 -19.05
C SER A 172 -7.47 5.46 -20.25
N LEU A 173 -6.44 5.36 -21.09
CA LEU A 173 -6.44 4.55 -22.30
C LEU A 173 -5.60 3.27 -22.12
N HIS A 174 -6.17 2.12 -22.46
CA HIS A 174 -5.56 0.79 -22.42
C HIS A 174 -5.50 0.17 -23.82
N PRO A 175 -4.42 0.36 -24.58
CA PRO A 175 -4.29 -0.20 -25.92
C PRO A 175 -3.71 -1.63 -25.84
N ILE A 176 -4.39 -2.60 -26.45
CA ILE A 176 -4.01 -4.02 -26.49
C ILE A 176 -4.00 -4.50 -27.94
N LEU A 177 -2.91 -5.18 -28.30
CA LEU A 177 -2.74 -5.86 -29.58
C LEU A 177 -2.67 -7.36 -29.35
N ILE A 178 -3.67 -8.10 -29.81
CA ILE A 178 -3.68 -9.57 -29.81
C ILE A 178 -3.29 -10.02 -31.21
N THR A 179 -2.18 -10.75 -31.33
CA THR A 179 -1.63 -11.16 -32.63
C THR A 179 -1.72 -12.68 -32.83
N MET A 180 -2.25 -13.11 -33.99
CA MET A 180 -2.30 -14.49 -34.42
C MET A 180 -1.05 -14.80 -35.25
N GLU A 181 -0.02 -15.39 -34.63
CA GLU A 181 1.35 -15.47 -35.23
C GLU A 181 1.67 -16.83 -35.87
N GLU A 182 0.74 -17.75 -35.88
CA GLU A 182 0.96 -19.10 -36.41
C GLU A 182 1.10 -19.08 -37.93
N ASP A 183 2.17 -19.68 -38.46
CA ASP A 183 2.48 -19.87 -39.89
C ASP A 183 2.39 -18.60 -40.76
N LEU A 184 2.79 -17.46 -40.21
CA LEU A 184 2.92 -16.23 -41.00
C LEU A 184 4.07 -16.32 -41.99
N GLY A 185 3.85 -15.85 -43.20
CA GLY A 185 4.90 -15.64 -44.19
C GLY A 185 5.94 -14.66 -43.77
N GLN A 186 7.12 -14.63 -44.41
CA GLN A 186 8.21 -13.74 -44.02
C GLN A 186 7.79 -12.26 -44.10
N GLN A 187 7.07 -11.89 -45.14
CA GLN A 187 6.59 -10.51 -45.34
C GLN A 187 5.55 -10.12 -44.27
N GLU A 188 4.63 -11.00 -43.98
CA GLU A 188 3.58 -10.78 -42.94
C GLU A 188 4.24 -10.61 -41.56
N LYS A 189 5.27 -11.43 -41.24
CA LYS A 189 6.05 -11.30 -39.99
C LYS A 189 6.76 -9.93 -39.90
N GLU A 190 7.33 -9.45 -41.00
CA GLU A 190 7.99 -8.14 -41.04
C GLU A 190 6.99 -7.00 -40.81
N GLN A 191 5.83 -7.05 -41.46
CA GLN A 191 4.75 -6.08 -41.28
C GLN A 191 4.22 -6.10 -39.84
N LEU A 192 3.91 -7.28 -39.31
CA LEU A 192 3.46 -7.44 -37.93
C LEU A 192 4.47 -6.91 -36.92
N ASN A 193 5.77 -7.23 -37.09
CA ASN A 193 6.81 -6.74 -36.20
C ASN A 193 6.93 -5.20 -36.25
N THR A 194 6.84 -4.65 -37.46
CA THR A 194 6.81 -3.19 -37.64
C THR A 194 5.63 -2.57 -36.92
N PHE A 195 4.43 -3.15 -37.02
CA PHE A 195 3.26 -2.65 -36.34
C PHE A 195 3.37 -2.80 -34.82
N LYS A 196 3.88 -3.91 -34.31
CA LYS A 196 4.15 -4.11 -32.86
C LYS A 196 5.07 -3.04 -32.29
N GLU A 197 6.14 -2.70 -33.02
CA GLU A 197 7.07 -1.64 -32.60
C GLU A 197 6.39 -0.29 -32.51
N ILE A 198 5.63 0.08 -33.55
CA ILE A 198 4.86 1.34 -33.57
C ILE A 198 3.85 1.35 -32.43
N TRP A 199 3.08 0.27 -32.25
CA TRP A 199 2.07 0.12 -31.22
C TRP A 199 2.64 0.32 -29.82
N LYS A 200 3.76 -0.35 -29.53
CA LYS A 200 4.44 -0.23 -28.24
C LYS A 200 5.00 1.18 -28.02
N LYS A 201 5.65 1.74 -29.04
CA LYS A 201 6.37 3.03 -28.93
C LYS A 201 5.43 4.22 -28.86
N GLU A 202 4.41 4.27 -29.73
CA GLU A 202 3.61 5.48 -29.93
C GLU A 202 2.43 5.58 -28.96
N ILE A 203 1.83 4.44 -28.56
CA ILE A 203 0.66 4.46 -27.67
C ILE A 203 0.86 3.67 -26.35
N ASN A 204 2.10 3.23 -26.06
CA ASN A 204 2.41 2.37 -24.90
C ASN A 204 1.54 1.09 -24.86
N GLY A 205 1.25 0.54 -26.02
CA GLY A 205 0.34 -0.60 -26.15
C GLY A 205 0.94 -1.91 -25.69
N VAL A 206 0.13 -2.74 -25.05
CA VAL A 206 0.48 -4.12 -24.68
C VAL A 206 0.30 -5.03 -25.90
N THR A 207 1.24 -5.94 -26.13
CA THR A 207 1.15 -6.96 -27.19
C THR A 207 1.00 -8.34 -26.58
N MET A 208 0.02 -9.10 -27.05
CA MET A 208 -0.28 -10.46 -26.61
C MET A 208 -0.21 -11.42 -27.81
N PRO A 209 0.92 -12.13 -27.97
CA PRO A 209 1.05 -13.09 -29.06
C PRO A 209 0.18 -14.34 -28.79
N SER A 210 -0.53 -14.78 -29.81
CA SER A 210 -1.42 -15.92 -29.80
C SER A 210 -1.06 -16.86 -30.93
N SER A 211 -0.94 -18.15 -30.65
CA SER A 211 -0.70 -19.19 -31.64
C SER A 211 -1.57 -20.40 -31.29
N GLY A 212 -2.43 -20.79 -32.22
CA GLY A 212 -3.37 -21.90 -32.06
C GLY A 212 -4.38 -21.73 -30.90
N GLU A 213 -5.01 -22.84 -30.53
CA GLU A 213 -6.05 -22.89 -29.51
C GLU A 213 -5.53 -22.42 -28.12
N ASP A 214 -4.44 -23.00 -27.67
CA ASP A 214 -3.86 -22.67 -26.36
C ASP A 214 -3.41 -21.19 -26.28
N GLY A 215 -2.88 -20.67 -27.37
CA GLY A 215 -2.44 -19.28 -27.46
C GLY A 215 -3.59 -18.28 -27.31
N ILE A 216 -4.71 -18.50 -28.03
CA ILE A 216 -5.87 -17.61 -27.97
C ILE A 216 -6.54 -17.68 -26.61
N VAL A 217 -6.66 -18.86 -26.02
CA VAL A 217 -7.17 -19.07 -24.67
C VAL A 217 -6.36 -18.28 -23.67
N LYS A 218 -5.04 -18.38 -23.74
CA LYS A 218 -4.12 -17.61 -22.88
C LYS A 218 -4.31 -16.11 -23.06
N SER A 219 -4.38 -15.61 -24.28
CA SER A 219 -4.56 -14.18 -24.58
C SER A 219 -5.91 -13.66 -24.09
N VAL A 220 -6.99 -14.40 -24.27
CA VAL A 220 -8.32 -14.04 -23.72
C VAL A 220 -8.27 -13.95 -22.20
N ASN A 221 -7.61 -14.90 -21.54
CA ASN A 221 -7.47 -14.89 -20.09
C ASN A 221 -6.63 -13.70 -19.61
N GLN A 222 -5.59 -13.31 -20.35
CA GLN A 222 -4.79 -12.13 -20.07
C GLN A 222 -5.62 -10.84 -20.23
N VAL A 223 -6.40 -10.71 -21.31
CA VAL A 223 -7.31 -9.57 -21.49
C VAL A 223 -8.37 -9.53 -20.40
N ALA A 224 -8.96 -10.67 -20.06
CA ALA A 224 -9.92 -10.77 -18.96
C ALA A 224 -9.31 -10.33 -17.62
N ALA A 225 -8.06 -10.69 -17.38
CA ALA A 225 -7.33 -10.24 -16.20
C ALA A 225 -7.14 -8.72 -16.20
N LEU A 226 -6.72 -8.12 -17.30
CA LEU A 226 -6.58 -6.67 -17.45
C LEU A 226 -7.93 -5.95 -17.28
N VAL A 227 -8.99 -6.44 -17.90
CA VAL A 227 -10.35 -5.89 -17.76
C VAL A 227 -10.80 -5.93 -16.30
N ALA A 228 -10.43 -6.93 -15.55
CA ALA A 228 -10.69 -7.02 -14.11
C ALA A 228 -9.66 -6.26 -13.24
N ASN A 229 -8.83 -5.39 -13.84
CA ASN A 229 -7.75 -4.65 -13.16
C ASN A 229 -6.75 -5.57 -12.43
N ARG A 230 -6.38 -6.68 -13.05
CA ARG A 230 -5.41 -7.64 -12.55
C ARG A 230 -4.13 -7.62 -13.39
N ASP A 231 -3.02 -8.05 -12.80
CA ASP A 231 -1.83 -8.34 -13.57
C ASP A 231 -2.07 -9.61 -14.43
N PRO A 232 -2.04 -9.52 -15.77
CA PRO A 232 -2.30 -10.63 -16.65
C PRO A 232 -1.21 -11.73 -16.59
N PHE A 233 -0.07 -11.41 -16.00
CA PHE A 233 1.08 -12.32 -15.89
C PHE A 233 1.24 -12.93 -14.49
N SER A 234 0.45 -12.50 -13.50
CA SER A 234 0.46 -13.09 -12.17
C SER A 234 -0.40 -14.34 -12.07
N SER A 235 0.09 -15.35 -11.37
CA SER A 235 -0.68 -16.54 -11.05
C SER A 235 -1.69 -16.26 -9.94
N VAL A 236 -2.97 -16.15 -10.32
CA VAL A 236 -4.10 -16.00 -9.36
C VAL A 236 -4.26 -17.24 -8.47
N GLU A 237 -3.91 -18.41 -8.99
CA GLU A 237 -4.07 -19.70 -8.33
C GLU A 237 -3.32 -19.82 -7.00
N SER A 238 -2.27 -19.03 -6.83
CA SER A 238 -1.52 -19.00 -5.57
C SER A 238 -2.25 -18.30 -4.42
N ILE A 239 -3.18 -17.38 -4.71
CA ILE A 239 -3.86 -16.53 -3.71
C ILE A 239 -5.29 -16.99 -3.48
N VAL A 240 -6.06 -17.19 -4.55
CA VAL A 240 -7.42 -17.76 -4.51
C VAL A 240 -7.32 -19.25 -4.78
N LYS A 241 -7.63 -20.05 -3.78
CA LYS A 241 -7.56 -21.50 -3.91
C LYS A 241 -8.85 -22.02 -4.52
N THR A 242 -8.72 -22.73 -5.64
CA THR A 242 -9.82 -23.43 -6.30
C THR A 242 -9.59 -24.93 -6.21
N LYS A 243 -10.62 -25.66 -5.77
CA LYS A 243 -10.61 -27.12 -5.76
C LYS A 243 -11.86 -27.60 -6.48
N VAL A 244 -11.68 -28.46 -7.47
CA VAL A 244 -12.76 -29.11 -8.21
C VAL A 244 -12.77 -30.58 -7.81
N VAL A 245 -13.92 -31.08 -7.39
CA VAL A 245 -14.12 -32.50 -7.04
C VAL A 245 -15.49 -32.94 -7.61
N GLY A 246 -15.44 -33.71 -8.69
CA GLY A 246 -16.65 -34.13 -9.36
C GLY A 246 -17.52 -32.97 -9.81
N LYS A 247 -18.69 -32.84 -9.19
CA LYS A 247 -19.67 -31.76 -9.47
C LYS A 247 -19.49 -30.49 -8.64
N LYS A 248 -18.51 -30.45 -7.75
CA LYS A 248 -18.34 -29.34 -6.80
C LYS A 248 -17.09 -28.52 -7.12
N VAL A 249 -17.27 -27.21 -7.14
CA VAL A 249 -16.20 -26.20 -7.19
C VAL A 249 -16.15 -25.50 -5.84
N GLU A 250 -15.06 -25.67 -5.15
CA GLU A 250 -14.79 -24.98 -3.88
C GLU A 250 -13.79 -23.85 -4.13
N ILE A 251 -14.16 -22.64 -3.75
CA ILE A 251 -13.36 -21.41 -3.95
C ILE A 251 -13.09 -20.79 -2.60
N THR A 252 -11.82 -20.68 -2.24
CA THR A 252 -11.40 -20.00 -1.00
C THR A 252 -10.71 -18.70 -1.34
N THR A 253 -11.29 -17.59 -0.88
CA THR A 253 -10.72 -16.24 -1.06
C THR A 253 -10.29 -15.64 0.28
N PRO A 254 -9.06 -15.11 0.40
CA PRO A 254 -8.56 -14.44 1.60
C PRO A 254 -8.91 -12.94 1.65
N PHE A 255 -9.55 -12.39 0.63
CA PHE A 255 -9.92 -10.99 0.53
C PHE A 255 -11.34 -10.82 -0.04
N PRO A 256 -11.98 -9.66 0.19
CA PRO A 256 -13.33 -9.40 -0.28
C PRO A 256 -13.39 -9.29 -1.82
N LEU A 257 -14.48 -9.80 -2.40
CA LEU A 257 -14.70 -9.80 -3.85
C LEU A 257 -16.00 -9.08 -4.21
N LYS A 258 -16.05 -8.48 -5.39
CA LYS A 258 -17.28 -8.00 -6.02
C LYS A 258 -17.99 -9.13 -6.77
N ARG A 259 -17.21 -9.94 -7.49
CA ARG A 259 -17.72 -10.96 -8.38
C ARG A 259 -16.72 -12.10 -8.51
N MET A 260 -17.25 -13.30 -8.70
CA MET A 260 -16.52 -14.48 -9.19
C MET A 260 -17.03 -14.82 -10.58
N THR A 261 -16.14 -15.21 -11.47
CA THR A 261 -16.50 -15.66 -12.82
C THR A 261 -15.87 -17.00 -13.05
N LEU A 262 -16.69 -18.02 -13.31
CA LEU A 262 -16.23 -19.33 -13.73
C LEU A 262 -16.10 -19.32 -15.24
N VAL A 263 -14.93 -19.61 -15.76
CA VAL A 263 -14.65 -19.75 -17.18
C VAL A 263 -14.25 -21.20 -17.43
N ARG A 264 -15.09 -21.91 -18.14
CA ARG A 264 -14.82 -23.27 -18.57
C ARG A 264 -14.52 -23.29 -20.05
N GLN A 265 -13.57 -24.11 -20.43
CA GLN A 265 -13.25 -24.44 -21.81
C GLN A 265 -13.31 -25.95 -21.98
N SER A 266 -13.91 -26.42 -23.05
CA SER A 266 -14.12 -27.84 -23.29
C SER A 266 -14.11 -28.14 -24.76
N PRO A 267 -13.62 -29.33 -25.16
CA PRO A 267 -13.76 -29.83 -26.54
C PRO A 267 -15.17 -30.36 -26.85
N SER A 268 -16.10 -30.32 -25.91
CA SER A 268 -17.47 -30.82 -26.07
C SER A 268 -18.53 -29.74 -25.85
N LEU A 269 -19.61 -29.82 -26.62
CA LEU A 269 -20.77 -28.91 -26.66
C LEU A 269 -21.56 -28.86 -25.33
N SER A 270 -21.32 -29.75 -24.40
CA SER A 270 -22.15 -29.88 -23.21
C SER A 270 -21.87 -28.75 -22.21
N ASN A 271 -22.75 -27.75 -22.14
CA ASN A 271 -22.73 -26.75 -21.07
C ASN A 271 -23.10 -27.40 -19.74
N TYR A 272 -22.56 -26.87 -18.63
CA TYR A 272 -23.03 -27.22 -17.31
C TYR A 272 -24.03 -26.16 -16.81
N GLN A 273 -24.94 -26.61 -15.97
CA GLN A 273 -25.84 -25.70 -15.24
C GLN A 273 -25.45 -25.67 -13.77
N VAL A 274 -25.46 -24.48 -13.22
CA VAL A 274 -25.25 -24.32 -11.78
C VAL A 274 -26.52 -24.75 -11.08
N THR A 275 -26.45 -25.78 -10.23
CA THR A 275 -27.59 -26.37 -9.51
C THR A 275 -27.71 -25.82 -8.10
N GLN A 276 -26.59 -25.52 -7.44
CA GLN A 276 -26.56 -24.97 -6.09
C GLN A 276 -25.36 -24.04 -5.90
N ILE A 277 -25.57 -22.97 -5.15
CA ILE A 277 -24.54 -22.02 -4.76
C ILE A 277 -24.66 -21.77 -3.26
N SER A 278 -23.53 -21.77 -2.54
CA SER A 278 -23.53 -21.44 -1.12
C SER A 278 -23.92 -19.97 -0.87
N LYS A 279 -24.84 -19.75 0.09
CA LYS A 279 -25.23 -18.39 0.48
C LYS A 279 -24.01 -17.60 1.02
N PRO A 280 -23.94 -16.28 0.80
CA PRO A 280 -24.94 -15.39 0.20
C PRO A 280 -24.84 -15.25 -1.34
N LEU A 281 -24.12 -16.13 -2.01
CA LEU A 281 -23.88 -16.05 -3.45
C LEU A 281 -25.10 -16.47 -4.27
N GLN A 282 -25.23 -15.86 -5.46
CA GLN A 282 -26.24 -16.17 -6.46
C GLN A 282 -25.68 -16.14 -7.86
N LEU A 283 -26.30 -16.92 -8.75
CA LEU A 283 -26.04 -16.87 -10.18
C LEU A 283 -26.58 -15.55 -10.75
N GLN A 284 -25.70 -14.75 -11.34
CA GLN A 284 -26.09 -13.51 -12.00
C GLN A 284 -26.40 -13.74 -13.49
N SER A 285 -25.50 -14.43 -14.18
CA SER A 285 -25.66 -14.76 -15.59
C SER A 285 -24.80 -15.98 -15.96
N SER A 286 -25.19 -16.64 -17.04
CA SER A 286 -24.45 -17.75 -17.65
C SER A 286 -24.51 -17.60 -19.15
N PHE A 287 -23.33 -17.60 -19.81
CA PHE A 287 -23.19 -17.45 -21.24
C PHE A 287 -22.47 -18.66 -21.84
N SER A 288 -22.96 -19.09 -23.00
CA SER A 288 -22.35 -20.15 -23.80
C SER A 288 -21.62 -19.52 -24.98
N ILE A 289 -20.39 -19.93 -25.19
CA ILE A 289 -19.53 -19.47 -26.28
C ILE A 289 -19.01 -20.68 -27.06
N HIS A 290 -18.85 -20.54 -28.36
CA HIS A 290 -18.29 -21.62 -29.20
C HIS A 290 -17.57 -21.03 -30.40
N ALA A 291 -16.48 -21.65 -30.77
CA ALA A 291 -15.84 -21.37 -32.06
C ALA A 291 -16.70 -21.89 -33.21
N PRO A 292 -16.84 -21.16 -34.31
CA PRO A 292 -17.65 -21.58 -35.44
C PRO A 292 -17.03 -22.77 -36.20
N GLY A 293 -17.88 -23.49 -36.90
CA GLY A 293 -17.46 -24.63 -37.74
C GLY A 293 -17.15 -25.90 -36.96
N GLU A 294 -16.19 -26.68 -37.42
CA GLU A 294 -15.79 -27.96 -36.82
C GLU A 294 -14.81 -27.80 -35.64
N ALA A 295 -14.48 -26.59 -35.25
CA ALA A 295 -13.57 -26.36 -34.12
C ALA A 295 -14.22 -26.84 -32.80
N LYS A 296 -13.52 -27.75 -32.11
CA LYS A 296 -13.96 -28.30 -30.83
C LYS A 296 -13.56 -27.38 -29.67
N LEU A 297 -13.93 -26.12 -29.78
CA LEU A 297 -13.65 -25.12 -28.73
C LEU A 297 -14.96 -24.49 -28.26
N PHE A 298 -15.40 -24.95 -27.11
CA PHE A 298 -16.63 -24.50 -26.45
C PHE A 298 -16.26 -23.87 -25.12
N GLY A 299 -16.99 -22.86 -24.71
CA GLY A 299 -16.82 -22.21 -23.44
C GLY A 299 -18.15 -21.96 -22.74
N ASN A 300 -18.07 -21.88 -21.42
CA ASN A 300 -19.17 -21.41 -20.60
C ASN A 300 -18.63 -20.39 -19.60
N ILE A 301 -19.25 -19.24 -19.54
CA ILE A 301 -18.86 -18.13 -18.64
C ILE A 301 -20.02 -17.86 -17.70
N VAL A 302 -19.78 -18.09 -16.41
CA VAL A 302 -20.77 -17.96 -15.34
C VAL A 302 -20.37 -16.89 -14.36
N HIS A 303 -21.20 -15.87 -14.22
CA HIS A 303 -21.00 -14.79 -13.24
C HIS A 303 -21.78 -15.04 -11.96
N ILE A 304 -21.09 -14.90 -10.84
CA ILE A 304 -21.61 -15.12 -9.49
C ILE A 304 -21.27 -13.92 -8.61
N SER A 305 -22.29 -13.38 -7.94
CA SER A 305 -22.12 -12.33 -6.93
C SER A 305 -23.18 -12.51 -5.83
N THR A 306 -23.29 -11.57 -4.92
CA THR A 306 -24.38 -11.51 -3.95
C THR A 306 -25.64 -10.92 -4.60
N GLU A 307 -26.81 -11.18 -4.00
CA GLU A 307 -28.13 -10.72 -4.52
C GLU A 307 -28.17 -9.20 -4.76
N ASN A 308 -27.66 -8.42 -3.83
CA ASN A 308 -27.70 -6.95 -3.87
C ASN A 308 -26.40 -6.35 -4.41
N GLN A 309 -25.53 -7.14 -5.06
CA GLN A 309 -24.18 -6.73 -5.46
C GLN A 309 -23.33 -6.26 -4.25
N GLU A 310 -23.66 -6.72 -3.06
CA GLU A 310 -22.85 -6.51 -1.87
C GLU A 310 -21.50 -7.27 -2.01
N VAL A 311 -20.56 -6.87 -1.19
CA VAL A 311 -19.23 -7.47 -1.18
C VAL A 311 -19.28 -8.92 -0.68
N ILE A 312 -18.72 -9.83 -1.46
CA ILE A 312 -18.48 -11.22 -1.06
C ILE A 312 -17.34 -11.21 -0.04
N LYS A 313 -17.63 -11.62 1.19
CA LYS A 313 -16.65 -11.62 2.30
C LYS A 313 -15.54 -12.67 2.07
N PRO A 314 -14.36 -12.51 2.68
CA PRO A 314 -13.36 -13.57 2.70
C PRO A 314 -13.94 -14.88 3.27
N GLY A 315 -13.61 -16.02 2.67
CA GLY A 315 -14.14 -17.32 3.09
C GLY A 315 -14.06 -18.38 2.00
N THR A 316 -14.69 -19.52 2.28
CA THR A 316 -14.80 -20.64 1.35
C THR A 316 -16.23 -20.77 0.85
N TYR A 317 -16.40 -20.85 -0.45
CA TYR A 317 -17.68 -20.91 -1.13
C TYR A 317 -17.75 -22.16 -2.02
N THR A 318 -18.88 -22.83 -2.03
CA THR A 318 -19.11 -24.01 -2.83
C THR A 318 -20.15 -23.72 -3.90
N ILE A 319 -19.86 -24.16 -5.13
CA ILE A 319 -20.74 -24.09 -6.30
C ILE A 319 -20.93 -25.52 -6.78
N GLU A 320 -22.16 -25.97 -6.91
CA GLU A 320 -22.46 -27.28 -7.47
C GLU A 320 -23.04 -27.14 -8.88
N VAL A 321 -22.66 -28.07 -9.73
CA VAL A 321 -23.10 -28.12 -11.12
C VAL A 321 -23.78 -29.46 -11.41
N ASP A 322 -24.53 -29.54 -12.50
CA ASP A 322 -25.34 -30.69 -12.87
C ASP A 322 -24.52 -31.95 -13.26
N ARG A 323 -23.22 -31.76 -13.58
CA ARG A 323 -22.35 -32.86 -14.04
C ARG A 323 -20.93 -32.75 -13.48
N ASP A 324 -20.16 -33.83 -13.67
CA ASP A 324 -18.74 -33.89 -13.31
C ASP A 324 -17.91 -33.00 -14.25
N ILE A 325 -17.16 -32.09 -13.66
CA ILE A 325 -16.27 -31.13 -14.35
C ILE A 325 -14.81 -31.23 -13.87
N GLU A 326 -14.47 -32.26 -13.10
CA GLU A 326 -13.13 -32.40 -12.49
C GLU A 326 -12.01 -32.46 -13.52
N LYS A 327 -12.29 -33.08 -14.69
CA LYS A 327 -11.31 -33.21 -15.77
C LYS A 327 -11.38 -32.11 -16.83
N GLU A 328 -12.24 -31.12 -16.61
CA GLU A 328 -12.43 -30.01 -17.53
C GLU A 328 -11.57 -28.79 -17.11
N GLY A 329 -11.06 -28.07 -18.11
CA GLY A 329 -10.32 -26.82 -17.84
C GLY A 329 -11.21 -25.73 -17.27
N LEU A 330 -11.37 -25.69 -15.95
CA LEU A 330 -12.09 -24.63 -15.26
C LEU A 330 -11.13 -23.60 -14.70
N GLN A 331 -11.35 -22.35 -15.05
CA GLN A 331 -10.68 -21.21 -14.43
C GLN A 331 -11.65 -20.39 -13.60
N VAL A 332 -11.18 -19.89 -12.47
CA VAL A 332 -11.94 -18.98 -11.62
C VAL A 332 -11.29 -17.61 -11.68
N LEU A 333 -11.99 -16.68 -12.32
CA LEU A 333 -11.62 -15.27 -12.33
C LEU A 333 -12.33 -14.57 -11.18
N VAL A 334 -11.63 -13.76 -10.42
CA VAL A 334 -12.21 -13.02 -9.31
C VAL A 334 -11.97 -11.52 -9.49
N GLU A 335 -12.97 -10.72 -9.14
CA GLU A 335 -12.88 -9.28 -9.11
C GLU A 335 -12.83 -8.81 -7.66
N PRO A 336 -11.69 -8.31 -7.18
CA PRO A 336 -11.57 -7.82 -5.81
C PRO A 336 -12.46 -6.61 -5.52
N ALA A 337 -13.02 -6.57 -4.31
CA ALA A 337 -13.76 -5.43 -3.80
C ALA A 337 -12.86 -4.55 -2.93
N LEU A 338 -11.69 -4.20 -3.43
CA LEU A 338 -10.75 -3.38 -2.70
C LEU A 338 -11.14 -1.91 -2.82
N ASN A 339 -11.82 -1.40 -1.81
CA ASN A 339 -12.02 0.02 -1.64
C ASN A 339 -11.18 0.53 -0.46
N TYR A 340 -10.68 1.74 -0.56
CA TYR A 340 -9.95 2.41 0.50
C TYR A 340 -10.18 3.92 0.45
N THR A 341 -10.00 4.58 1.57
CA THR A 341 -10.01 6.03 1.66
C THR A 341 -8.59 6.53 1.81
N VAL A 342 -8.27 7.63 1.15
CA VAL A 342 -6.99 8.33 1.35
C VAL A 342 -7.26 9.52 2.24
N SER A 343 -6.45 9.69 3.26
CA SER A 343 -6.48 10.85 4.14
C SER A 343 -5.07 11.40 4.35
N THR A 344 -4.98 12.72 4.48
CA THR A 344 -3.74 13.45 4.71
C THR A 344 -3.87 14.29 5.96
N TYR A 345 -2.84 14.31 6.81
CA TYR A 345 -2.82 15.14 8.02
C TYR A 345 -1.38 15.43 8.45
N ASP A 346 -1.24 16.46 9.28
CA ASP A 346 0.03 16.80 9.92
C ASP A 346 0.30 15.79 11.06
N LYS A 347 1.49 15.20 11.10
CA LYS A 347 1.90 14.23 12.12
C LYS A 347 1.78 14.75 13.53
N ASP A 348 2.11 16.03 13.72
CA ASP A 348 2.11 16.68 15.02
C ASP A 348 0.73 17.26 15.40
N ASP A 349 -0.18 17.37 14.43
CA ASP A 349 -1.57 17.80 14.64
C ASP A 349 -2.56 16.82 13.98
N ASN A 350 -2.70 15.64 14.58
CA ASN A 350 -3.62 14.60 14.08
C ASN A 350 -5.10 14.86 14.47
N SER A 351 -5.44 16.00 15.04
CA SER A 351 -6.82 16.37 15.39
C SER A 351 -7.71 16.57 14.15
N GLN A 352 -7.11 16.91 13.01
CA GLN A 352 -7.80 17.08 11.73
C GLN A 352 -7.30 16.05 10.73
N LYS A 353 -8.21 15.25 10.18
CA LYS A 353 -7.95 14.36 9.05
C LYS A 353 -8.50 14.97 7.76
N ASN A 354 -7.90 14.61 6.62
CA ASN A 354 -8.21 15.16 5.29
C ASN A 354 -7.88 16.64 5.17
N VAL A 355 -6.73 17.04 5.69
CA VAL A 355 -6.26 18.42 5.58
C VAL A 355 -5.67 18.62 4.18
N GLU A 356 -6.30 19.45 3.38
CA GLU A 356 -5.80 19.86 2.06
C GLU A 356 -4.74 20.97 2.14
N GLN A 357 -4.66 21.68 3.27
CA GLN A 357 -3.70 22.78 3.49
C GLN A 357 -2.83 22.47 4.70
N MET A 358 -1.52 22.50 4.51
CA MET A 358 -0.53 22.27 5.59
C MET A 358 0.56 23.34 5.55
N TYR A 359 1.29 23.49 6.65
CA TYR A 359 2.44 24.38 6.66
C TYR A 359 3.65 23.74 5.99
N GLU A 360 4.46 24.57 5.33
CA GLU A 360 5.76 24.15 4.78
C GLU A 360 6.66 23.57 5.89
N GLY A 361 7.34 22.46 5.58
CA GLY A 361 8.30 21.79 6.46
C GLY A 361 7.70 20.91 7.55
N VAL A 362 6.36 20.78 7.63
CA VAL A 362 5.74 19.78 8.51
C VAL A 362 5.89 18.38 7.94
N THR A 363 5.79 17.39 8.81
CA THR A 363 5.73 15.99 8.39
C THR A 363 4.28 15.63 8.11
N ALA A 364 3.92 15.51 6.82
CA ALA A 364 2.63 14.99 6.43
C ALA A 364 2.59 13.47 6.57
N VAL A 365 1.47 12.98 7.05
CA VAL A 365 1.11 11.56 7.02
C VAL A 365 0.04 11.37 5.95
N ILE A 366 0.32 10.47 5.01
CA ILE A 366 -0.61 10.04 3.99
C ILE A 366 -1.08 8.66 4.40
N GLU A 367 -2.37 8.49 4.66
CA GLU A 367 -2.96 7.21 5.06
C GLU A 367 -3.88 6.66 3.97
N ALA A 368 -3.81 5.36 3.76
CA ALA A 368 -4.77 4.61 2.98
C ALA A 368 -5.46 3.59 3.88
N LYS A 369 -6.75 3.79 4.12
CA LYS A 369 -7.57 2.92 4.97
C LYS A 369 -8.49 2.07 4.11
N PRO A 370 -8.33 0.74 4.06
CA PRO A 370 -9.30 -0.15 3.45
C PRO A 370 -10.67 0.02 4.09
N THR A 371 -11.72 0.07 3.27
CA THR A 371 -13.11 0.20 3.74
C THR A 371 -13.71 -1.14 4.10
N GLU A 372 -13.28 -2.20 3.40
CA GLU A 372 -13.74 -3.56 3.60
C GLU A 372 -12.80 -4.31 4.53
N LEU A 373 -13.22 -4.55 5.75
CA LEU A 373 -12.46 -5.27 6.78
C LEU A 373 -13.17 -6.58 7.15
N PRO A 374 -12.44 -7.62 7.60
CA PRO A 374 -11.00 -7.69 7.82
C PRO A 374 -10.21 -7.98 6.55
N ILE A 375 -9.03 -7.36 6.41
CA ILE A 375 -8.04 -7.73 5.40
C ILE A 375 -6.83 -8.40 6.07
N GLN A 376 -6.27 -9.39 5.41
CA GLN A 376 -4.98 -9.94 5.81
C GLN A 376 -3.88 -9.11 5.12
N SER A 377 -3.20 -8.26 5.89
CA SER A 377 -2.19 -7.32 5.39
C SER A 377 -1.08 -7.99 4.56
N SER A 378 -0.81 -9.28 4.80
CA SER A 378 0.18 -10.06 4.05
C SER A 378 -0.10 -10.18 2.55
N TYR A 379 -1.36 -10.03 2.12
CA TYR A 379 -1.75 -10.06 0.71
C TYR A 379 -1.78 -8.68 0.06
N PHE A 380 -1.71 -7.61 0.84
CA PHE A 380 -1.83 -6.24 0.35
C PHE A 380 -0.49 -5.51 0.37
N GLN A 381 -0.31 -4.66 -0.61
CA GLN A 381 0.78 -3.70 -0.68
C GLN A 381 0.19 -2.35 -1.02
N ALA A 382 0.71 -1.31 -0.41
CA ALA A 382 0.35 0.05 -0.76
C ALA A 382 1.61 0.87 -1.05
N GLU A 383 1.52 1.69 -2.07
CA GLU A 383 2.58 2.60 -2.51
C GLU A 383 2.00 3.99 -2.67
N VAL A 384 2.77 4.99 -2.34
CA VAL A 384 2.44 6.38 -2.62
C VAL A 384 3.37 6.92 -3.70
N GLU A 385 2.80 7.51 -4.72
CA GLU A 385 3.52 8.23 -5.77
C GLU A 385 3.45 9.73 -5.48
N ILE A 386 4.61 10.36 -5.36
CA ILE A 386 4.76 11.81 -5.18
C ILE A 386 5.79 12.29 -6.21
N ASP A 387 5.42 13.27 -7.02
CA ASP A 387 6.28 13.84 -8.08
C ASP A 387 6.87 12.77 -9.01
N GLY A 388 6.07 11.76 -9.36
CA GLY A 388 6.44 10.65 -10.23
C GLY A 388 7.36 9.60 -9.60
N LYS A 389 7.67 9.70 -8.32
CA LYS A 389 8.45 8.69 -7.58
C LYS A 389 7.54 7.88 -6.66
N GLN A 390 7.72 6.57 -6.67
CA GLN A 390 6.94 5.63 -5.86
C GLN A 390 7.69 5.28 -4.57
N TYR A 391 6.96 5.24 -3.46
CA TYR A 391 7.45 4.91 -2.12
C TYR A 391 6.52 3.88 -1.46
N PRO A 392 7.05 2.82 -0.85
CA PRO A 392 6.24 1.85 -0.16
C PRO A 392 5.61 2.43 1.11
N MET A 393 4.34 2.14 1.34
CA MET A 393 3.63 2.50 2.57
C MET A 393 3.77 1.39 3.61
N LYS A 394 3.82 1.76 4.88
CA LYS A 394 3.91 0.84 6.01
C LYS A 394 2.52 0.50 6.53
N TRP A 395 2.32 -0.76 6.93
CA TRP A 395 1.07 -1.19 7.57
C TRP A 395 1.10 -0.94 9.09
N ASN A 396 0.00 -0.45 9.61
CA ASN A 396 -0.23 -0.28 11.04
C ASN A 396 -1.36 -1.21 11.49
N ASP A 397 -1.02 -2.29 12.21
CA ASP A 397 -1.96 -3.33 12.66
C ASP A 397 -3.04 -2.81 13.61
N LYS A 398 -2.70 -1.85 14.48
CA LYS A 398 -3.65 -1.32 15.47
C LYS A 398 -4.74 -0.45 14.84
N ARG A 399 -4.39 0.27 13.77
CA ARG A 399 -5.29 1.21 13.10
C ARG A 399 -5.89 0.64 11.83
N HIS A 400 -5.38 -0.49 11.35
CA HIS A 400 -5.74 -1.13 10.07
C HIS A 400 -5.62 -0.16 8.88
N VAL A 401 -4.46 0.52 8.79
CA VAL A 401 -4.17 1.48 7.72
C VAL A 401 -2.75 1.29 7.17
N PHE A 402 -2.59 1.57 5.88
CA PHE A 402 -1.28 1.84 5.32
C PHE A 402 -0.95 3.31 5.50
N TYR A 403 0.30 3.64 5.81
CA TYR A 403 0.72 5.02 6.00
C TYR A 403 2.12 5.29 5.45
N TYR A 404 2.33 6.52 5.03
CA TYR A 404 3.62 7.04 4.62
C TYR A 404 3.84 8.43 5.21
N GLU A 405 5.02 8.69 5.70
CA GLU A 405 5.41 9.96 6.30
C GLU A 405 6.41 10.68 5.40
N THR A 406 6.16 11.93 5.09
CA THR A 406 7.06 12.74 4.27
C THR A 406 7.09 14.19 4.73
N LYS A 407 8.24 14.85 4.61
CA LYS A 407 8.32 16.29 4.80
C LYS A 407 7.82 17.00 3.56
N ILE A 408 6.94 17.96 3.76
CA ILE A 408 6.34 18.73 2.67
C ILE A 408 7.17 19.97 2.38
N GLY A 409 7.57 20.15 1.12
CA GLY A 409 8.19 21.38 0.62
C GLY A 409 7.18 22.46 0.31
N LYS A 410 7.65 23.57 -0.26
CA LYS A 410 6.81 24.71 -0.69
C LYS A 410 6.04 24.37 -1.95
N GLY A 411 4.75 24.69 -2.00
CA GLY A 411 3.90 24.60 -3.19
C GLY A 411 2.77 23.59 -3.08
N LEU A 412 2.28 23.14 -4.21
CA LEU A 412 1.20 22.15 -4.32
C LEU A 412 1.80 20.75 -4.52
N VAL A 413 1.64 19.88 -3.55
CA VAL A 413 2.00 18.45 -3.67
C VAL A 413 0.79 17.69 -4.18
N ARG A 414 0.96 17.04 -5.33
CA ARG A 414 -0.01 16.10 -5.89
C ARG A 414 0.57 14.72 -5.86
N GLY A 415 -0.21 13.76 -5.47
CA GLY A 415 0.24 12.39 -5.44
C GLY A 415 -0.89 11.39 -5.67
N LYS A 416 -0.49 10.14 -5.79
CA LYS A 416 -1.38 9.01 -5.96
C LYS A 416 -1.04 7.95 -4.93
N VAL A 417 -2.06 7.34 -4.38
CA VAL A 417 -1.89 6.13 -3.57
C VAL A 417 -2.33 4.95 -4.41
N HIS A 418 -1.46 3.99 -4.53
CA HIS A 418 -1.72 2.72 -5.22
C HIS A 418 -1.85 1.63 -4.17
N MET A 419 -2.97 0.93 -4.16
CA MET A 419 -3.16 -0.25 -3.32
C MET A 419 -3.23 -1.49 -4.21
N ASN A 420 -2.41 -2.47 -3.93
CA ASN A 420 -2.25 -3.67 -4.73
C ASN A 420 -2.55 -4.92 -3.90
N ILE A 421 -3.08 -5.95 -4.54
CA ILE A 421 -3.08 -7.32 -4.04
C ILE A 421 -1.96 -8.06 -4.76
N LYS A 422 -0.73 -7.99 -4.24
CA LYS A 422 0.51 -8.70 -4.68
C LYS A 422 0.57 -8.98 -6.20
N GLY A 423 0.58 -7.93 -7.03
CA GLY A 423 0.63 -8.04 -8.49
C GLY A 423 -0.64 -8.55 -9.17
N PHE A 424 -1.70 -8.76 -8.39
CA PHE A 424 -2.95 -9.33 -8.87
C PHE A 424 -4.01 -8.27 -9.22
N TYR A 425 -4.10 -7.22 -8.40
CA TYR A 425 -5.07 -6.15 -8.54
C TYR A 425 -4.47 -4.83 -8.07
N ARG A 426 -4.71 -3.76 -8.81
CA ARG A 426 -4.23 -2.41 -8.44
C ARG A 426 -5.38 -1.41 -8.53
N GLN A 427 -5.55 -0.64 -7.47
CA GLN A 427 -6.44 0.51 -7.46
C GLN A 427 -5.65 1.77 -7.10
N THR A 428 -6.00 2.91 -7.73
CA THR A 428 -5.29 4.18 -7.57
C THR A 428 -6.26 5.26 -7.12
N LYS A 429 -5.87 6.05 -6.10
CA LYS A 429 -6.58 7.26 -5.66
C LYS A 429 -5.64 8.44 -5.59
N GLU A 430 -6.11 9.59 -6.02
CA GLU A 430 -5.35 10.83 -6.01
C GLU A 430 -5.55 11.59 -4.69
N PHE A 431 -4.54 12.35 -4.30
CA PHE A 431 -4.62 13.33 -3.22
C PHE A 431 -3.85 14.60 -3.59
N LYS A 432 -4.19 15.69 -2.94
CA LYS A 432 -3.46 16.96 -3.05
C LYS A 432 -3.23 17.56 -1.66
N ILE A 433 -2.10 18.21 -1.49
CA ILE A 433 -1.75 18.98 -0.29
C ILE A 433 -1.22 20.33 -0.77
N GLU A 434 -1.87 21.40 -0.39
CA GLU A 434 -1.43 22.76 -0.64
C GLU A 434 -0.63 23.25 0.56
N THR A 435 0.56 23.80 0.32
CA THR A 435 1.39 24.27 1.43
C THR A 435 1.32 25.77 1.57
N THR A 436 1.20 26.22 2.82
CA THR A 436 1.27 27.62 3.21
C THR A 436 2.52 27.85 4.05
N GLU A 437 3.06 29.05 3.98
CA GLU A 437 4.20 29.42 4.84
C GLU A 437 3.77 29.39 6.31
N LYS A 438 4.65 28.85 7.16
CA LYS A 438 4.42 28.90 8.61
C LYS A 438 4.39 30.34 9.09
N PRO A 439 3.43 30.70 9.95
CA PRO A 439 3.44 32.01 10.57
C PRO A 439 4.77 32.31 11.26
N LYS A 440 5.30 33.47 11.03
CA LYS A 440 6.62 33.88 11.55
C LYS A 440 6.52 34.31 13.02
N LEU A 441 7.01 33.44 13.89
CA LEU A 441 7.16 33.76 15.30
C LEU A 441 8.38 34.67 15.49
N SER A 442 8.28 35.68 16.31
CA SER A 442 9.39 36.53 16.71
C SER A 442 9.29 36.90 18.20
N LEU A 443 10.42 37.22 18.82
CA LEU A 443 10.50 37.59 20.23
C LEU A 443 11.04 39.01 20.36
N GLN A 444 10.24 39.88 20.96
CA GLN A 444 10.68 41.23 21.35
C GLN A 444 11.14 41.19 22.79
N THR A 445 12.31 41.78 23.07
CA THR A 445 12.80 41.98 24.40
C THR A 445 12.14 43.23 25.03
N VAL A 446 11.53 43.06 26.19
CA VAL A 446 10.93 44.14 26.96
C VAL A 446 11.95 44.70 27.97
N THR A 447 12.66 43.81 28.66
CA THR A 447 13.75 44.19 29.60
C THR A 447 15.01 44.52 28.80
N LYS A 448 15.49 45.76 28.88
CA LYS A 448 16.67 46.22 28.13
C LYS A 448 17.98 45.82 28.81
N ASP A 449 18.12 46.17 30.09
CA ASP A 449 19.32 45.86 30.86
C ASP A 449 18.92 45.02 32.07
N TYR A 450 19.59 43.91 32.26
CA TYR A 450 19.33 43.00 33.39
C TYR A 450 20.58 42.90 34.24
N GLU A 451 20.45 43.31 35.51
CA GLU A 451 21.49 43.20 36.51
C GLU A 451 20.92 42.68 37.83
N GLU A 452 21.54 41.66 38.40
CA GLU A 452 21.11 41.03 39.65
C GLU A 452 22.33 40.47 40.41
N LYS A 453 22.26 40.49 41.76
CA LYS A 453 23.31 39.87 42.58
C LYS A 453 23.09 38.36 42.67
N VAL A 454 24.17 37.59 42.65
CA VAL A 454 24.12 36.13 42.77
C VAL A 454 23.38 35.68 44.05
N THR A 455 23.48 36.43 45.13
CA THR A 455 22.78 36.17 46.40
C THR A 455 21.27 36.41 46.35
N ASN A 456 20.78 37.16 45.39
CA ASN A 456 19.37 37.49 45.24
C ASN A 456 18.68 36.66 44.17
N LEU A 457 19.37 35.69 43.52
CA LEU A 457 18.83 34.96 42.39
C LEU A 457 17.58 34.13 42.73
N GLU A 458 17.36 33.71 43.96
CA GLU A 458 16.13 33.05 44.40
C GLU A 458 14.89 33.95 44.26
N ASN A 459 15.08 35.27 44.49
CA ASN A 459 14.03 36.28 44.40
C ASN A 459 14.27 37.25 43.23
N SER A 460 14.97 36.81 42.21
CA SER A 460 15.37 37.62 41.08
C SER A 460 14.20 38.24 40.33
N LYS A 461 14.43 39.42 39.76
CA LYS A 461 13.52 40.04 38.81
C LYS A 461 13.48 39.24 37.51
N PRO A 462 12.37 39.16 36.80
CA PRO A 462 12.32 38.48 35.54
C PRO A 462 12.95 39.28 34.40
N PHE A 463 13.56 38.56 33.47
CA PHE A 463 13.80 39.08 32.14
C PHE A 463 12.53 38.80 31.29
N ILE A 464 11.96 39.85 30.68
CA ILE A 464 10.64 39.78 30.04
C ILE A 464 10.80 39.76 28.52
N LEU A 465 10.19 38.77 27.91
CA LEU A 465 10.07 38.61 26.48
C LEU A 465 8.61 38.67 26.04
N GLN A 466 8.38 39.23 24.89
CA GLN A 466 7.05 39.36 24.30
C GLN A 466 7.01 38.68 22.95
N PRO A 467 6.28 37.55 22.82
CA PRO A 467 6.15 36.85 21.55
C PRO A 467 5.20 37.56 20.61
N LYS A 468 5.58 37.63 19.34
CA LYS A 468 4.80 38.19 18.23
C LYS A 468 4.66 37.15 17.13
N LEU A 469 3.49 37.07 16.55
CA LEU A 469 3.18 36.23 15.38
C LEU A 469 2.91 37.17 14.19
N ASP A 470 3.70 37.05 13.13
CA ASP A 470 3.66 37.95 11.96
C ASP A 470 3.69 39.44 12.34
N GLY A 471 4.51 39.75 13.35
CA GLY A 471 4.67 41.12 13.86
C GLY A 471 3.58 41.59 14.85
N LYS A 472 2.47 40.85 15.01
CA LYS A 472 1.39 41.16 15.95
C LYS A 472 1.60 40.45 17.30
N LEU A 473 1.19 41.10 18.38
CA LEU A 473 1.26 40.52 19.73
C LEU A 473 0.39 39.24 19.80
N MET A 474 0.94 38.19 20.37
CA MET A 474 0.18 36.97 20.63
C MET A 474 -0.78 37.16 21.81
N THR A 475 -1.93 36.52 21.74
CA THR A 475 -2.89 36.48 22.86
C THR A 475 -2.40 35.56 23.98
N GLU A 476 -2.88 35.79 25.20
CA GLU A 476 -2.52 34.98 26.37
C GLU A 476 -2.74 33.45 26.11
N GLY A 477 -3.88 33.09 25.53
CA GLY A 477 -4.19 31.68 25.21
C GLY A 477 -3.21 31.05 24.21
N ALA A 478 -2.69 31.83 23.26
CA ALA A 478 -1.67 31.40 22.31
C ALA A 478 -0.30 31.26 22.96
N VAL A 479 0.09 32.21 23.83
CA VAL A 479 1.36 32.18 24.58
C VAL A 479 1.42 30.94 25.49
N LYS A 480 0.34 30.59 26.16
CA LYS A 480 0.26 29.39 27.04
C LYS A 480 0.49 28.06 26.32
N LYS A 481 0.28 28.01 24.99
CA LYS A 481 0.48 26.80 24.18
C LYS A 481 1.91 26.65 23.67
N LEU A 482 2.75 27.69 23.81
CA LEU A 482 4.14 27.64 23.38
C LEU A 482 4.97 26.72 24.29
N LEU A 483 5.73 25.82 23.70
CA LEU A 483 6.77 25.07 24.38
C LEU A 483 8.02 25.97 24.46
N ILE A 484 8.41 26.30 25.67
CA ILE A 484 9.53 27.17 25.90
C ILE A 484 10.61 26.42 26.66
N SER A 485 11.81 26.44 26.13
CA SER A 485 12.98 25.83 26.73
C SER A 485 14.14 26.84 26.76
N THR A 486 15.04 26.65 27.69
CA THR A 486 16.31 27.36 27.70
C THR A 486 17.38 26.47 27.11
N GLY A 487 17.93 26.85 25.97
CA GLY A 487 19.17 26.27 25.48
C GLY A 487 20.32 26.86 26.29
N VAL A 488 20.88 26.07 27.21
CA VAL A 488 22.09 26.49 27.92
C VAL A 488 23.27 26.39 26.96
N THR A 489 23.91 27.48 26.66
CA THR A 489 25.26 27.44 26.09
C THR A 489 26.16 26.76 27.10
N SER A 490 26.82 25.71 26.75
CA SER A 490 27.42 24.61 27.51
C SER A 490 28.48 24.95 28.58
N LYS A 491 28.56 26.17 29.09
CA LYS A 491 29.60 26.59 30.04
C LYS A 491 29.08 27.39 31.24
N GLN A 492 27.79 27.55 31.40
CA GLN A 492 27.25 28.47 32.43
C GLN A 492 26.39 27.71 33.44
N SER A 493 26.75 27.83 34.71
CA SER A 493 26.06 27.18 35.83
C SER A 493 24.98 28.13 36.38
N ILE A 494 23.88 28.25 35.65
CA ILE A 494 22.70 29.00 36.06
C ILE A 494 21.43 28.26 35.60
N ASN A 495 20.42 28.24 36.47
CA ASN A 495 19.11 27.69 36.13
C ASN A 495 18.16 28.81 35.69
N TYR A 496 17.13 28.45 34.94
CA TYR A 496 16.11 29.38 34.51
C TYR A 496 14.72 28.83 34.85
N GLU A 497 13.93 29.65 35.51
CA GLU A 497 12.51 29.39 35.72
C GLU A 497 11.73 30.22 34.71
N ILE A 498 10.93 29.59 33.87
CA ILE A 498 10.12 30.29 32.88
C ILE A 498 8.67 30.26 33.32
N LYS A 499 8.03 31.44 33.33
CA LYS A 499 6.61 31.61 33.64
C LYS A 499 5.95 32.36 32.50
N GLN A 500 4.80 31.90 32.06
CA GLN A 500 3.93 32.53 31.08
C GLN A 500 2.83 33.27 31.85
N ARG A 501 2.74 34.59 31.69
CA ARG A 501 1.70 35.42 32.32
C ARG A 501 1.18 36.43 31.32
N GLY A 502 -0.14 36.46 31.09
CA GLY A 502 -0.72 37.28 30.05
C GLY A 502 -0.11 36.95 28.67
N ASN A 503 0.29 37.96 27.96
CA ASN A 503 0.91 37.85 26.64
C ASN A 503 2.46 37.91 26.67
N GLN A 504 3.07 37.66 27.84
CA GLN A 504 4.50 37.78 28.08
C GLN A 504 5.10 36.49 28.66
N ILE A 505 6.41 36.32 28.43
CA ILE A 505 7.23 35.25 28.94
C ILE A 505 8.23 35.86 29.93
N TYR A 506 8.20 35.37 31.14
CA TYR A 506 9.03 35.80 32.26
C TYR A 506 10.12 34.76 32.49
N VAL A 507 11.37 35.14 32.28
CA VAL A 507 12.53 34.28 32.48
C VAL A 507 13.24 34.73 33.73
N TYR A 508 13.18 33.91 34.78
CA TYR A 508 13.84 34.18 36.06
C TYR A 508 15.15 33.40 36.09
N PRO A 509 16.32 34.06 36.15
CA PRO A 509 17.54 33.36 36.49
C PRO A 509 17.45 32.83 37.90
N ARG A 510 17.88 31.59 38.12
CA ARG A 510 17.87 30.92 39.42
C ARG A 510 19.25 30.39 39.73
N PRO A 511 19.64 30.31 41.05
CA PRO A 511 20.91 29.69 41.38
C PRO A 511 20.97 28.28 40.86
N TYR A 512 22.15 27.87 40.43
CA TYR A 512 22.39 26.50 39.95
C TYR A 512 22.31 25.49 41.11
N TYR A 513 22.42 26.00 42.35
CA TYR A 513 22.36 25.17 43.54
C TYR A 513 21.68 25.86 44.73
N SER A 514 21.28 25.09 45.74
CA SER A 514 20.66 25.59 46.96
C SER A 514 21.65 26.37 47.86
N ASP A 515 21.14 27.02 48.93
CA ASP A 515 21.84 27.97 49.82
C ASP A 515 23.21 27.51 50.35
N THR A 516 23.47 26.20 50.42
CA THR A 516 24.71 25.66 50.97
C THR A 516 25.85 25.59 49.93
N PHE A 517 25.52 25.49 48.66
CA PHE A 517 26.50 25.36 47.58
C PHE A 517 26.04 26.08 46.34
N ASN A 518 26.56 27.25 46.11
CA ASN A 518 26.23 28.09 44.97
C ASN A 518 27.34 27.99 43.89
N PHE A 519 27.04 27.29 42.78
CA PHE A 519 27.91 27.15 41.61
C PHE A 519 27.56 28.13 40.49
N THR A 520 26.70 29.09 40.76
CA THR A 520 26.21 30.01 39.74
C THR A 520 27.34 30.86 39.19
N ASP A 521 27.46 30.93 37.89
CA ASP A 521 28.39 31.80 37.20
C ASP A 521 28.03 33.28 37.42
N THR A 522 29.07 34.11 37.46
CA THR A 522 28.95 35.55 37.62
C THR A 522 29.56 36.28 36.43
N GLY A 523 29.18 37.53 36.25
CA GLY A 523 29.55 38.33 35.09
C GLY A 523 28.41 38.38 34.08
N THR A 524 28.76 38.54 32.82
CA THR A 524 27.77 38.50 31.74
C THR A 524 27.47 37.07 31.37
N VAL A 525 26.23 36.66 31.63
CA VAL A 525 25.71 35.32 31.35
C VAL A 525 24.78 35.39 30.15
N GLU A 526 25.05 34.59 29.16
CA GLU A 526 24.22 34.50 27.96
C GLU A 526 23.33 33.25 28.01
N ALA A 527 22.03 33.42 27.74
CA ALA A 527 21.09 32.35 27.62
C ALA A 527 20.36 32.41 26.28
N THR A 528 20.11 31.28 25.70
CA THR A 528 19.29 31.16 24.50
C THR A 528 17.92 30.67 24.91
N ILE A 529 16.91 31.49 24.72
CA ILE A 529 15.51 31.08 24.88
C ILE A 529 15.03 30.50 23.55
N VAL A 530 14.60 29.26 23.58
CA VAL A 530 14.04 28.54 22.43
C VAL A 530 12.56 28.41 22.62
N ILE A 531 11.78 28.91 21.67
CA ILE A 531 10.34 28.76 21.65
C ILE A 531 9.99 27.85 20.47
N GLN A 532 9.22 26.84 20.77
CA GLN A 532 8.80 25.84 19.82
C GLN A 532 7.29 25.64 19.90
N ASP A 533 6.65 25.60 18.77
CA ASP A 533 5.27 25.17 18.61
C ASP A 533 5.20 24.19 17.45
N ALA A 534 4.37 23.19 17.55
CA ALA A 534 4.21 22.18 16.49
C ALA A 534 3.84 22.81 15.13
N LYS A 535 3.18 23.97 15.14
CA LYS A 535 2.70 24.67 13.94
C LYS A 535 3.58 25.86 13.54
N LEU A 536 4.43 26.35 14.43
CA LEU A 536 5.24 27.56 14.23
C LEU A 536 6.71 27.19 13.98
N GLN A 537 7.44 28.12 13.38
CA GLN A 537 8.89 28.01 13.29
C GLN A 537 9.53 28.13 14.67
N GLU A 538 10.57 27.35 14.93
CA GLU A 538 11.40 27.51 16.12
C GLU A 538 12.09 28.85 16.08
N VAL A 539 12.00 29.60 17.21
CA VAL A 539 12.67 30.89 17.37
C VAL A 539 13.62 30.83 18.55
N LYS A 540 14.85 31.21 18.27
CA LYS A 540 15.91 31.36 19.28
C LYS A 540 16.16 32.83 19.56
N LYS A 541 16.13 33.19 20.82
CA LYS A 541 16.47 34.54 21.27
C LYS A 541 17.59 34.46 22.28
N GLN A 542 18.72 35.07 21.96
CA GLN A 542 19.80 35.25 22.90
C GLN A 542 19.45 36.42 23.86
N ILE A 543 19.58 36.17 25.14
CA ILE A 543 19.45 37.16 26.21
C ILE A 543 20.77 37.23 26.97
N SER A 544 21.17 38.43 27.36
CA SER A 544 22.36 38.70 28.16
C SER A 544 21.95 39.18 29.53
N LEU A 545 22.44 38.54 30.56
CA LEU A 545 22.16 38.79 31.95
C LEU A 545 23.47 39.14 32.69
N HIS A 546 23.53 40.22 33.44
CA HIS A 546 24.69 40.55 34.26
C HIS A 546 24.49 40.11 35.70
N ILE A 547 25.26 39.11 36.15
CA ILE A 547 25.19 38.56 37.52
C ILE A 547 26.42 38.97 38.28
N GLN A 548 26.21 39.81 39.31
CA GLN A 548 27.30 40.27 40.18
C GLN A 548 27.79 39.15 41.10
N SER A 549 29.09 38.98 41.23
CA SER A 549 29.72 37.88 41.98
C SER A 549 29.49 37.99 43.50
N ALA A 550 29.41 36.81 44.15
CA ALA A 550 29.58 36.72 45.59
C ALA A 550 31.08 36.62 45.96
N PRO A 551 31.47 36.96 47.19
CA PRO A 551 32.84 36.80 47.65
C PRO A 551 33.33 35.35 47.51
N PHE A 552 34.57 35.20 47.08
CA PHE A 552 35.17 33.90 46.67
C PHE A 552 35.14 32.81 47.78
N TYR A 553 35.26 33.23 49.06
CA TYR A 553 35.29 32.30 50.20
C TYR A 553 33.92 31.64 50.52
N GLU A 554 32.84 32.23 50.10
CA GLU A 554 31.50 31.66 50.23
C GLU A 554 31.19 30.61 49.09
N LYS A 555 31.86 30.75 47.96
CA LYS A 555 31.51 30.07 46.72
C LYS A 555 31.98 28.63 46.62
N TYR A 556 33.13 28.24 47.23
CA TYR A 556 33.78 27.01 46.83
C TYR A 556 34.26 26.06 47.96
N ALA A 557 34.26 26.45 49.23
CA ALA A 557 34.95 25.69 50.27
C ALA A 557 34.40 24.27 50.59
N LEU A 558 33.11 24.05 50.49
CA LEU A 558 32.50 22.75 50.81
C LEU A 558 32.32 21.84 49.62
N ILE A 559 32.21 22.40 48.39
CA ILE A 559 31.94 21.60 47.20
C ILE A 559 33.08 20.68 46.85
N PHE A 560 34.30 21.23 46.84
CA PHE A 560 35.47 20.48 46.43
C PHE A 560 35.84 19.34 47.44
N LYS A 561 35.50 19.55 48.70
CA LYS A 561 35.84 18.57 49.75
C LYS A 561 34.88 17.38 49.87
N PHE A 562 33.59 17.60 49.67
CA PHE A 562 32.61 16.57 50.03
C PHE A 562 31.57 16.27 48.91
N VAL A 563 31.02 17.26 48.21
CA VAL A 563 29.88 16.99 47.34
C VAL A 563 30.30 16.29 46.05
N ILE A 564 31.32 16.79 45.36
CA ILE A 564 31.74 16.21 44.06
C ILE A 564 32.15 14.73 44.19
N PRO A 565 33.03 14.32 45.11
CA PRO A 565 33.45 12.92 45.19
C PRO A 565 32.32 11.98 45.56
N ILE A 566 31.45 12.38 46.47
CA ILE A 566 30.33 11.53 46.94
C ILE A 566 29.28 11.38 45.81
N THR A 567 28.95 12.47 45.15
CA THR A 567 27.95 12.48 44.07
C THR A 567 28.42 11.63 42.89
N LEU A 568 29.70 11.77 42.53
CA LEU A 568 30.29 11.01 41.43
C LEU A 568 30.33 9.50 41.72
N LEU A 569 30.69 9.15 42.96
CA LEU A 569 30.66 7.74 43.38
C LEU A 569 29.24 7.16 43.36
N LEU A 570 28.28 7.89 43.89
CA LEU A 570 26.87 7.42 43.90
C LEU A 570 26.30 7.32 42.50
N LEU A 571 26.67 8.23 41.59
CA LEU A 571 26.21 8.20 40.23
C LEU A 571 26.76 7.00 39.46
N VAL A 572 28.06 6.71 39.62
CA VAL A 572 28.68 5.53 38.99
C VAL A 572 28.05 4.24 39.52
N VAL A 573 27.87 4.13 40.82
CA VAL A 573 27.21 2.97 41.44
C VAL A 573 25.76 2.88 40.94
N GLY A 574 25.04 3.99 40.89
CA GLY A 574 23.67 4.06 40.42
C GLY A 574 23.53 3.60 38.98
N ILE A 575 24.41 4.04 38.08
CA ILE A 575 24.41 3.64 36.65
C ILE A 575 24.66 2.14 36.51
N ILE A 576 25.63 1.60 37.27
CA ILE A 576 25.93 0.17 37.24
C ILE A 576 24.73 -0.65 37.72
N VAL A 577 24.14 -0.27 38.86
CA VAL A 577 22.97 -0.94 39.42
C VAL A 577 21.76 -0.83 38.45
N LEU A 578 21.51 0.37 37.92
CA LEU A 578 20.46 0.57 36.93
C LEU A 578 20.69 -0.30 35.70
N GLY A 579 21.93 -0.35 35.23
CA GLY A 579 22.30 -1.18 34.08
C GLY A 579 22.03 -2.67 34.31
N TRP A 580 22.21 -3.14 35.53
CA TRP A 580 21.87 -4.52 35.92
C TRP A 580 20.36 -4.70 36.03
N ILE A 581 19.61 -3.75 36.57
CA ILE A 581 18.15 -3.85 36.71
C ILE A 581 17.47 -3.87 35.34
N VAL A 582 17.89 -2.96 34.45
CA VAL A 582 17.26 -2.76 33.13
C VAL A 582 17.70 -3.81 32.09
N ARG A 583 18.81 -4.50 32.36
CA ARG A 583 19.37 -5.49 31.45
C ARG A 583 18.37 -6.56 31.07
N PRO A 584 18.11 -6.77 29.79
CA PRO A 584 17.31 -7.89 29.32
C PRO A 584 17.95 -9.23 29.69
N ARG A 585 17.17 -10.13 30.28
CA ARG A 585 17.62 -11.47 30.71
C ARG A 585 16.71 -12.53 30.13
N PHE A 586 17.25 -13.72 29.91
CA PHE A 586 16.43 -14.84 29.53
C PHE A 586 15.44 -15.20 30.65
N HIS A 587 14.25 -15.61 30.26
CA HIS A 587 13.27 -16.12 31.20
C HIS A 587 13.83 -17.37 31.94
N ARG A 588 13.43 -17.58 33.18
CA ARG A 588 13.97 -18.69 34.01
C ARG A 588 13.69 -20.06 33.41
N LYS A 589 12.59 -20.19 32.69
CA LYS A 589 12.13 -21.42 32.03
C LYS A 589 12.41 -21.43 30.51
N ALA A 590 13.31 -20.59 30.03
CA ALA A 590 13.68 -20.56 28.63
C ALA A 590 14.53 -21.79 28.27
N LEU A 591 13.95 -22.68 27.53
CA LEU A 591 14.54 -23.94 27.06
C LEU A 591 14.71 -23.90 25.56
N LEU A 592 15.78 -24.47 25.08
CA LEU A 592 16.02 -24.64 23.65
C LEU A 592 16.30 -26.10 23.36
N TYR A 593 15.52 -26.68 22.52
CA TYR A 593 15.77 -28.00 21.94
C TYR A 593 16.52 -27.79 20.64
N TYR A 594 17.55 -28.58 20.43
CA TYR A 594 18.36 -28.54 19.21
C TYR A 594 18.45 -29.94 18.63
N GLU A 595 18.23 -30.01 17.32
CA GLU A 595 18.42 -31.25 16.58
C GLU A 595 19.04 -30.96 15.23
N TRP A 596 19.85 -31.92 14.78
CA TRP A 596 20.42 -31.91 13.43
C TRP A 596 19.73 -33.01 12.64
N ASP A 597 18.94 -32.64 11.65
CA ASP A 597 18.22 -33.61 10.82
C ASP A 597 18.52 -33.37 9.34
N GLN A 598 18.69 -34.46 8.59
CA GLN A 598 18.76 -34.47 7.13
C GLN A 598 17.37 -34.65 6.51
N GLU A 599 16.42 -35.25 7.22
CA GLU A 599 15.04 -35.44 6.83
C GLU A 599 14.13 -35.01 7.98
N VAL A 600 13.24 -34.06 7.76
CA VAL A 600 12.35 -33.50 8.79
C VAL A 600 11.61 -34.62 9.54
N ALA A 601 12.11 -35.02 10.70
CA ALA A 601 11.47 -36.03 11.54
C ALA A 601 10.25 -35.44 12.26
N LYS A 602 9.11 -36.10 12.15
CA LYS A 602 7.85 -35.66 12.78
C LYS A 602 7.87 -35.70 14.32
N ASP A 603 8.80 -36.44 14.93
CA ASP A 603 8.83 -36.71 16.38
C ASP A 603 10.14 -36.29 17.08
N TRP A 604 10.91 -35.37 16.51
CA TRP A 604 12.19 -34.94 17.02
C TRP A 604 12.15 -34.34 18.48
N LEU A 605 11.00 -33.87 18.89
CA LEU A 605 10.77 -33.22 20.19
C LEU A 605 11.08 -34.13 21.42
N TYR A 606 11.16 -35.42 21.26
CA TYR A 606 11.32 -36.37 22.32
C TYR A 606 12.74 -36.95 22.48
N GLN A 607 13.64 -36.58 21.57
CA GLN A 607 14.99 -37.17 21.51
C GLN A 607 16.10 -36.23 21.99
N SER A 608 15.93 -34.93 21.92
CA SER A 608 16.95 -33.97 22.34
C SER A 608 16.76 -33.50 23.78
N GLU A 609 17.84 -33.52 24.57
CA GLU A 609 17.83 -32.89 25.88
C GLU A 609 17.78 -31.38 25.76
N PRO A 610 16.86 -30.70 26.48
CA PRO A 610 16.73 -29.26 26.37
C PRO A 610 17.92 -28.53 27.00
N GLU A 611 18.45 -27.55 26.30
CA GLU A 611 19.46 -26.66 26.84
C GLU A 611 18.82 -25.41 27.43
N LEU A 612 19.11 -25.13 28.72
CA LEU A 612 18.69 -23.88 29.34
C LEU A 612 19.40 -22.69 28.69
N LEU A 613 18.65 -21.75 28.10
CA LEU A 613 19.21 -20.52 27.54
C LEU A 613 19.78 -19.59 28.60
N ARG A 614 19.31 -19.68 29.82
CA ARG A 614 19.83 -18.92 30.94
C ARG A 614 21.29 -19.26 31.23
N ASN A 615 22.13 -18.27 31.37
CA ASN A 615 23.51 -18.43 31.80
C ASN A 615 23.59 -18.82 33.28
N LYS A 616 24.79 -19.19 33.75
CA LYS A 616 25.07 -19.39 35.17
C LYS A 616 24.58 -18.20 35.99
N TRP A 617 24.04 -18.43 37.21
CA TRP A 617 23.32 -17.40 37.98
C TRP A 617 24.04 -16.04 38.06
N TRP A 618 25.34 -16.03 38.29
CA TRP A 618 26.09 -14.80 38.41
C TRP A 618 26.20 -14.02 37.06
N LYS A 619 26.37 -14.69 35.93
CA LYS A 619 26.36 -14.05 34.59
C LYS A 619 24.95 -13.60 34.23
N HIS A 620 23.94 -14.32 34.68
CA HIS A 620 22.54 -13.96 34.46
C HIS A 620 22.17 -12.65 35.17
N TYR A 621 22.56 -12.50 36.45
CA TYR A 621 22.20 -11.31 37.23
C TYR A 621 23.22 -10.17 37.10
N PHE A 622 24.50 -10.45 37.09
CA PHE A 622 25.60 -9.49 37.16
C PHE A 622 26.50 -9.46 35.92
N GLY A 623 25.94 -9.75 34.75
CA GLY A 623 26.68 -9.57 33.51
C GLY A 623 26.94 -8.10 33.17
N ILE A 624 27.38 -7.81 31.95
CA ILE A 624 27.68 -6.43 31.54
C ILE A 624 26.41 -5.55 31.67
N PRO A 625 26.47 -4.45 32.45
CA PRO A 625 25.32 -3.53 32.58
C PRO A 625 24.77 -3.09 31.21
N PHE A 626 23.48 -2.91 31.14
CA PHE A 626 22.72 -2.55 29.91
C PHE A 626 22.78 -3.52 28.74
N ARG A 627 23.73 -4.43 28.70
CA ARG A 627 23.85 -5.37 27.58
C ARG A 627 22.96 -6.59 27.81
N ALA A 628 22.09 -6.86 26.86
CA ALA A 628 21.22 -8.03 26.88
C ALA A 628 22.01 -9.32 27.09
N GLU A 629 21.45 -10.26 27.88
CA GLU A 629 22.01 -11.58 28.03
C GLU A 629 22.07 -12.29 26.69
N ARG A 630 23.22 -12.92 26.41
CA ARG A 630 23.46 -13.66 25.17
C ARG A 630 23.93 -15.07 25.52
N LYS A 631 23.47 -16.02 24.72
CA LYS A 631 23.97 -17.40 24.78
C LYS A 631 24.04 -17.96 23.38
N THR A 632 25.17 -18.53 23.03
CA THR A 632 25.35 -19.26 21.79
C THR A 632 25.13 -20.74 22.05
N VAL A 633 24.25 -21.34 21.28
CA VAL A 633 23.97 -22.76 21.24
C VAL A 633 24.30 -23.23 19.85
N GLN A 634 25.26 -24.11 19.74
CA GLN A 634 25.84 -24.54 18.47
C GLN A 634 26.29 -23.34 17.64
N SER A 635 25.61 -23.09 16.52
CA SER A 635 25.96 -22.03 15.58
C SER A 635 25.13 -20.74 15.75
N VAL A 636 24.11 -20.76 16.62
CA VAL A 636 23.15 -19.67 16.76
C VAL A 636 23.34 -18.93 18.08
N THR A 637 23.42 -17.61 18.00
CA THR A 637 23.45 -16.75 19.19
C THR A 637 22.06 -16.19 19.48
N PHE A 638 21.55 -16.50 20.65
CA PHE A 638 20.30 -15.97 21.17
C PHE A 638 20.56 -14.79 22.10
N ILE A 639 19.68 -13.79 22.03
CA ILE A 639 19.74 -12.55 22.81
C ILE A 639 18.44 -12.39 23.57
N ALA A 640 18.52 -12.13 24.87
CA ALA A 640 17.34 -11.91 25.70
C ALA A 640 16.60 -10.63 25.32
N LYS A 641 15.27 -10.68 25.28
CA LYS A 641 14.39 -9.55 25.06
C LYS A 641 13.77 -9.05 26.36
N LYS A 642 13.74 -7.75 26.56
CA LYS A 642 13.21 -7.14 27.78
C LYS A 642 11.70 -7.38 27.93
N GLY A 643 11.29 -7.88 29.09
CA GLY A 643 9.86 -8.01 29.44
C GLY A 643 9.07 -9.02 28.60
N SER A 644 9.74 -9.91 27.90
CA SER A 644 9.11 -10.87 27.01
C SER A 644 9.60 -12.29 27.25
N LYS A 645 8.74 -13.26 27.02
CA LYS A 645 9.14 -14.68 26.96
C LYS A 645 9.83 -15.02 25.63
N SER A 646 9.81 -14.14 24.62
CA SER A 646 10.50 -14.32 23.35
C SER A 646 11.99 -13.99 23.44
N VAL A 647 12.77 -14.48 22.49
CA VAL A 647 14.19 -14.20 22.34
C VAL A 647 14.49 -13.66 20.95
N PHE A 648 15.57 -12.89 20.82
CA PHE A 648 16.08 -12.51 19.51
C PHE A 648 17.13 -13.52 19.04
N VAL A 649 17.12 -13.83 17.78
CA VAL A 649 18.20 -14.51 17.09
C VAL A 649 19.14 -13.44 16.54
N ALA A 650 20.43 -13.50 16.89
CA ALA A 650 21.40 -12.51 16.47
C ALA A 650 21.58 -12.50 14.93
N LYS A 651 21.81 -11.31 14.38
CA LYS A 651 22.02 -11.13 12.93
C LYS A 651 23.21 -11.93 12.38
N GLU A 652 24.21 -12.18 13.21
CA GLU A 652 25.40 -12.98 12.84
C GLU A 652 25.06 -14.46 12.60
N SER A 653 23.90 -14.91 13.07
CA SER A 653 23.41 -16.27 12.84
C SER A 653 22.87 -16.35 11.41
N GLN A 654 23.51 -17.13 10.53
CA GLN A 654 23.01 -17.38 9.18
C GLN A 654 21.70 -18.16 9.26
N VAL A 655 20.59 -17.45 9.20
CA VAL A 655 19.25 -18.01 9.27
C VAL A 655 18.62 -17.90 7.90
N VAL A 656 18.26 -18.99 7.28
CA VAL A 656 17.64 -19.02 5.95
C VAL A 656 16.14 -18.72 6.04
N GLY A 657 15.50 -19.00 7.16
CA GLY A 657 14.10 -18.67 7.40
C GLY A 657 13.61 -19.10 8.78
N MET A 658 12.45 -18.58 9.20
CA MET A 658 11.74 -19.00 10.41
C MET A 658 10.40 -19.63 10.01
N ILE A 659 10.00 -20.68 10.69
CA ILE A 659 8.65 -21.22 10.57
C ILE A 659 7.87 -20.75 11.79
N ILE A 660 6.81 -19.96 11.54
CA ILE A 660 5.89 -19.49 12.57
C ILE A 660 4.51 -20.04 12.22
N ASP A 661 3.89 -20.76 13.14
CA ASP A 661 2.56 -21.39 12.95
C ASP A 661 2.43 -22.21 11.64
N GLY A 662 3.51 -22.87 11.24
CA GLY A 662 3.55 -23.69 10.02
C GLY A 662 3.78 -22.90 8.72
N MET A 663 3.95 -21.57 8.78
CA MET A 663 4.29 -20.73 7.62
C MET A 663 5.79 -20.39 7.62
N PHE A 664 6.41 -20.53 6.45
CA PHE A 664 7.79 -20.16 6.21
C PHE A 664 7.90 -18.66 5.89
N ILE A 665 8.64 -17.92 6.71
CA ILE A 665 8.88 -16.49 6.53
C ILE A 665 10.31 -16.30 6.04
N THR A 666 10.48 -15.68 4.87
CA THR A 666 11.79 -15.42 4.27
C THR A 666 12.52 -14.25 4.94
N GLU A 667 13.81 -14.14 4.70
CA GLU A 667 14.67 -13.09 5.26
C GLU A 667 14.23 -11.68 4.87
N GLU A 668 13.66 -11.49 3.69
CA GLU A 668 13.14 -10.22 3.17
C GLU A 668 11.86 -9.77 3.89
N GLU A 669 11.04 -10.71 4.36
CA GLU A 669 9.75 -10.41 4.99
C GLU A 669 9.87 -10.01 6.48
N VAL A 670 10.95 -10.38 7.16
CA VAL A 670 11.13 -10.12 8.60
C VAL A 670 11.86 -8.79 8.90
N GLY A 671 12.40 -8.13 7.88
CA GLY A 671 13.14 -6.89 8.05
C GLY A 671 14.56 -7.09 8.65
N MET A 672 15.42 -6.09 8.49
CA MET A 672 16.87 -6.19 8.72
C MET A 672 17.34 -6.19 10.18
N GLU A 673 16.47 -6.20 11.18
CA GLU A 673 16.82 -6.21 12.59
C GLU A 673 16.59 -7.59 13.23
N HIS A 674 17.18 -7.80 14.42
CA HIS A 674 17.14 -9.08 15.13
C HIS A 674 15.82 -9.84 15.05
N LYS A 675 15.84 -11.05 14.48
CA LYS A 675 14.68 -11.91 14.35
C LYS A 675 14.17 -12.32 15.73
N THR A 676 12.89 -12.20 15.98
CA THR A 676 12.26 -12.61 17.23
C THR A 676 11.75 -14.04 17.11
N LEU A 677 12.12 -14.89 18.07
CA LEU A 677 11.61 -16.24 18.21
C LEU A 677 10.70 -16.28 19.44
N TYR A 678 9.46 -16.68 19.26
CA TYR A 678 8.45 -16.79 20.32
C TYR A 678 8.41 -18.21 20.90
N PRO A 679 7.84 -18.41 22.09
CA PRO A 679 7.67 -19.74 22.65
C PRO A 679 6.89 -20.67 21.70
N ASN A 680 7.38 -21.90 21.56
CA ASN A 680 6.90 -22.96 20.66
C ASN A 680 7.20 -22.76 19.17
N GLU A 681 7.90 -21.72 18.78
CA GLU A 681 8.33 -21.54 17.41
C GLU A 681 9.60 -22.32 17.09
N LEU A 682 9.70 -22.67 15.81
CA LEU A 682 10.83 -23.38 15.23
C LEU A 682 11.71 -22.43 14.44
N LEU A 683 13.01 -22.49 14.70
CA LEU A 683 14.03 -21.83 13.87
C LEU A 683 14.74 -22.92 13.07
N LEU A 684 14.69 -22.83 11.77
CA LEU A 684 15.34 -23.76 10.87
C LEU A 684 16.48 -23.06 10.14
N ILE A 685 17.66 -23.67 10.16
CA ILE A 685 18.85 -23.17 9.46
C ILE A 685 19.29 -24.22 8.45
N ASP A 686 19.31 -23.86 7.20
CA ASP A 686 19.83 -24.70 6.12
C ASP A 686 21.35 -24.48 6.01
N ARG A 687 22.13 -25.55 6.08
CA ARG A 687 23.58 -25.56 5.95
C ARG A 687 24.05 -26.07 4.58
N GLY A 688 23.14 -26.36 3.67
CA GLY A 688 23.46 -26.94 2.37
C GLY A 688 23.74 -28.45 2.39
N TYR A 689 24.21 -29.00 3.55
CA TYR A 689 24.47 -30.42 3.76
C TYR A 689 23.63 -31.03 4.90
N GLY A 690 22.71 -30.25 5.46
CA GLY A 690 21.78 -30.65 6.52
C GLY A 690 21.06 -29.44 7.09
N LYS A 691 20.03 -29.68 7.88
CA LYS A 691 19.23 -28.64 8.52
C LYS A 691 19.39 -28.69 10.02
N GLU A 692 19.71 -27.54 10.61
CA GLU A 692 19.67 -27.34 12.07
C GLU A 692 18.28 -26.86 12.45
N ILE A 693 17.65 -27.52 13.40
CA ILE A 693 16.32 -27.18 13.89
C ILE A 693 16.45 -26.81 15.38
N TYR A 694 15.95 -25.63 15.72
CA TYR A 694 15.86 -25.17 17.09
C TYR A 694 14.40 -24.94 17.44
N LYS A 695 13.90 -25.57 18.50
CA LYS A 695 12.59 -25.26 19.10
C LYS A 695 12.80 -24.51 20.38
N TYR A 696 12.23 -23.34 20.46
CA TYR A 696 12.26 -22.52 21.66
C TYR A 696 10.99 -22.73 22.48
N GLU A 697 11.17 -23.09 23.76
CA GLU A 697 10.07 -23.22 24.71
C GLU A 697 10.30 -22.33 25.92
N CYS A 698 9.21 -21.71 26.39
CA CYS A 698 9.24 -20.87 27.57
C CYS A 698 7.86 -20.89 28.25
N GLU A 699 7.67 -21.86 29.16
CA GLU A 699 6.44 -21.98 29.95
C GLU A 699 6.30 -20.90 31.04
#